data_6565b824c8de33ad5f985d2ff4986b8b
#
_entry.id   6565b824c8de33ad5f985d2ff4986b8b
#
_cell.length_a   1.000
_cell.length_b   1.000
_cell.length_c   1.000
_cell.angle_alpha   90.00
_cell.angle_beta   90.00
_cell.angle_gamma   90.00
#
_symmetry.space_group_name_H-M   'P 1'
#
loop_
_entity.id
_entity.type
_entity.pdbx_description
1 polymer ?
#
loop_
_entity_poly.entity_id
_entity_poly.type
_entity_poly.pdbx_seq_one_letter_code
_entity_poly.pdbx_strand_id
1 'polypeptide(L)'
;MLSTAEKIAFILLAAASLAVAARGFRHMWLVVRRGSGKLYLERLPQRALRALRIYLLQQTTLKTRRLVSVLHLGVVWGFTFYFLVNFGDVLEGFLAGFKFLGKEGLLAASYRLLGDVLSVAVLTGVTYFLLRRFIFGDKALTFRSNVIVHPNVAKGHIQRDSLIVGIFILAHVGARFLGQSVQIARGEGVQPQPFASAVAGIWSGMSADALLFLDHAFWWIALGGILLFLPYFPYSKHAHLFMAPLNYLTKPPRTSLGELAPEDFEDESREQFGVGKLEHLPQTHLMDAFACIMCNRCQDVCPAYVTGKELSPSAYEINKRFLIKERMAALANGAESDAPLLGTALSESALWACTACGACVDICPVGNEPMLDILYIRRDQVLVRASFPAELKGAFNGMERQGNPWQISESRLKWAEGLDVPTVQSNPDFEILYWVGCAASFEPRAQQVARAFVRILRMAGVNFAVLGDQESCTGDTARRAGNEFLYAEMAKANVETLNALKPKRIVTTCPHCLHNLGKEYHQFGGNYRVIHHTELIEELIAAGRLPASAHPARRPNVTFHDPCYLGRQNGVIEAPRQALRQGGGVNLVEMARHGRQSFCCGAGGAQFWKEEEHGTARVNVTRYQEALATGAELLAVGCPFCMRMFSDARGALGGNMQIRDVAEIIAERLQSAKAAD
;
A
#
# COMPACT_ATOMS: atom_id res chain seq x y z
N MET A 1 41.30 -23.25 12.79
CA MET A 1 41.09 -23.95 11.47
C MET A 1 40.41 -25.28 11.75
N LEU A 2 39.43 -25.65 10.93
CA LEU A 2 38.71 -26.91 11.06
C LEU A 2 39.60 -28.11 10.72
N SER A 3 39.37 -29.22 11.40
CA SER A 3 39.98 -30.54 11.08
C SER A 3 39.41 -31.05 9.74
N THR A 4 40.10 -32.02 9.14
CA THR A 4 39.65 -32.64 7.86
C THR A 4 38.27 -33.27 8.02
N ALA A 5 37.99 -33.93 9.15
CA ALA A 5 36.68 -34.51 9.43
C ALA A 5 35.57 -33.45 9.50
N GLU A 6 35.82 -32.33 10.16
CA GLU A 6 34.85 -31.21 10.24
C GLU A 6 34.60 -30.58 8.87
N LYS A 7 35.61 -30.41 8.03
CA LYS A 7 35.47 -29.91 6.65
C LYS A 7 34.57 -30.83 5.82
N ILE A 8 34.79 -32.14 5.88
CA ILE A 8 33.98 -33.13 5.20
C ILE A 8 32.52 -33.07 5.69
N ALA A 9 32.34 -33.08 7.03
CA ALA A 9 31.01 -32.98 7.64
C ALA A 9 30.24 -31.68 7.20
N PHE A 10 30.97 -30.55 7.18
CA PHE A 10 30.37 -29.28 6.74
C PHE A 10 29.95 -29.30 5.26
N ILE A 11 30.79 -29.87 4.36
CA ILE A 11 30.45 -29.99 2.92
C ILE A 11 29.24 -30.89 2.73
N LEU A 12 29.18 -32.03 3.41
CA LEU A 12 28.03 -32.94 3.30
C LEU A 12 26.73 -32.29 3.82
N LEU A 13 26.79 -31.62 4.97
CA LEU A 13 25.70 -30.86 5.54
C LEU A 13 25.25 -29.74 4.60
N ALA A 14 26.18 -28.98 4.03
CA ALA A 14 25.89 -27.91 3.08
C ALA A 14 25.20 -28.46 1.82
N ALA A 15 25.71 -29.53 1.24
CA ALA A 15 25.11 -30.15 0.06
C ALA A 15 23.65 -30.62 0.33
N ALA A 16 23.43 -31.31 1.45
CA ALA A 16 22.11 -31.79 1.84
C ALA A 16 21.13 -30.60 2.09
N SER A 17 21.55 -29.60 2.85
CA SER A 17 20.76 -28.42 3.19
C SER A 17 20.39 -27.59 1.97
N LEU A 18 21.36 -27.35 1.08
CA LEU A 18 21.12 -26.63 -0.18
C LEU A 18 20.15 -27.37 -1.10
N ALA A 19 20.27 -28.69 -1.20
CA ALA A 19 19.36 -29.51 -2.01
C ALA A 19 17.91 -29.40 -1.51
N VAL A 20 17.70 -29.53 -0.19
CA VAL A 20 16.35 -29.39 0.41
C VAL A 20 15.80 -27.98 0.29
N ALA A 21 16.61 -26.96 0.53
CA ALA A 21 16.20 -25.55 0.40
C ALA A 21 15.87 -25.22 -1.07
N ALA A 22 16.70 -25.67 -2.02
CA ALA A 22 16.45 -25.47 -3.45
C ALA A 22 15.11 -26.08 -3.90
N ARG A 23 14.76 -27.28 -3.38
CA ARG A 23 13.45 -27.88 -3.60
C ARG A 23 12.32 -27.00 -3.06
N GLY A 24 12.47 -26.43 -1.85
CA GLY A 24 11.49 -25.52 -1.25
C GLY A 24 11.29 -24.25 -2.10
N PHE A 25 12.38 -23.59 -2.48
CA PHE A 25 12.32 -22.40 -3.36
C PHE A 25 11.78 -22.72 -4.75
N ARG A 26 12.10 -23.89 -5.31
CA ARG A 26 11.50 -24.35 -6.57
C ARG A 26 9.98 -24.49 -6.44
N HIS A 27 9.47 -25.05 -5.35
CA HIS A 27 8.02 -25.14 -5.13
C HIS A 27 7.39 -23.75 -5.02
N MET A 28 7.99 -22.80 -4.26
CA MET A 28 7.51 -21.43 -4.22
C MET A 28 7.43 -20.79 -5.60
N TRP A 29 8.48 -20.95 -6.42
CA TRP A 29 8.53 -20.44 -7.78
C TRP A 29 7.44 -21.05 -8.67
N LEU A 30 7.26 -22.38 -8.63
CA LEU A 30 6.24 -23.06 -9.39
C LEU A 30 4.83 -22.62 -9.00
N VAL A 31 4.55 -22.40 -7.70
CA VAL A 31 3.27 -21.85 -7.24
C VAL A 31 3.05 -20.44 -7.79
N VAL A 32 4.06 -19.57 -7.72
CA VAL A 32 3.95 -18.23 -8.31
C VAL A 32 3.64 -18.28 -9.80
N ARG A 33 4.30 -19.20 -10.54
CA ARG A 33 4.10 -19.37 -11.98
C ARG A 33 2.71 -19.91 -12.38
N ARG A 34 1.94 -20.43 -11.45
CA ARG A 34 0.56 -20.87 -11.70
C ARG A 34 -0.44 -19.72 -11.78
N GLY A 35 -0.10 -18.58 -11.19
CA GLY A 35 -0.96 -17.40 -11.25
C GLY A 35 -1.14 -16.89 -12.69
N SER A 36 -2.20 -16.13 -12.88
CA SER A 36 -2.51 -15.49 -14.16
C SER A 36 -1.50 -14.42 -14.54
N GLY A 37 -1.46 -14.04 -15.80
CA GLY A 37 -0.61 -12.98 -16.32
C GLY A 37 0.89 -13.32 -16.26
N LYS A 38 1.73 -12.31 -15.98
CA LYS A 38 3.20 -12.46 -16.02
C LYS A 38 3.89 -11.70 -14.88
N LEU A 39 5.16 -12.02 -14.66
CA LEU A 39 6.09 -11.18 -13.89
C LEU A 39 6.70 -10.14 -14.84
N TYR A 40 6.77 -8.89 -14.39
CA TYR A 40 7.22 -7.76 -15.22
C TYR A 40 8.71 -7.52 -15.01
N LEU A 41 9.51 -7.79 -16.05
CA LEU A 41 10.97 -7.66 -16.03
C LEU A 41 11.48 -6.59 -17.00
N GLU A 42 10.58 -5.88 -17.66
CA GLU A 42 10.94 -4.75 -18.53
C GLU A 42 11.65 -3.66 -17.72
N ARG A 43 12.68 -3.04 -18.28
CA ARG A 43 13.53 -2.03 -17.62
C ARG A 43 14.18 -2.57 -16.33
N LEU A 44 14.62 -3.83 -16.35
CA LEU A 44 15.20 -4.54 -15.20
C LEU A 44 16.25 -3.74 -14.41
N PRO A 45 17.23 -3.02 -15.04
CA PRO A 45 18.21 -2.24 -14.27
C PRO A 45 17.58 -1.14 -13.41
N GLN A 46 16.58 -0.43 -13.94
CA GLN A 46 15.89 0.64 -13.20
C GLN A 46 15.07 0.08 -12.04
N ARG A 47 14.40 -1.07 -12.26
CA ARG A 47 13.63 -1.77 -11.23
C ARG A 47 14.52 -2.33 -10.15
N ALA A 48 15.66 -2.94 -10.53
CA ALA A 48 16.67 -3.45 -9.60
C ALA A 48 17.25 -2.33 -8.73
N LEU A 49 17.60 -1.19 -9.33
CA LEU A 49 18.07 -0.02 -8.59
C LEU A 49 17.01 0.50 -7.61
N ARG A 50 15.74 0.56 -8.04
CA ARG A 50 14.63 0.94 -7.15
C ARG A 50 14.45 -0.04 -6.00
N ALA A 51 14.43 -1.35 -6.29
CA ALA A 51 14.30 -2.39 -5.28
C ALA A 51 15.48 -2.36 -4.28
N LEU A 52 16.70 -2.21 -4.78
CA LEU A 52 17.92 -2.08 -3.96
C LEU A 52 17.85 -0.82 -3.08
N ARG A 53 17.43 0.33 -3.63
CA ARG A 53 17.26 1.56 -2.84
C ARG A 53 16.22 1.38 -1.73
N ILE A 54 15.07 0.77 -2.02
CA ILE A 54 14.04 0.49 -1.00
C ILE A 54 14.59 -0.45 0.06
N TYR A 55 15.30 -1.50 -0.33
CA TYR A 55 15.90 -2.48 0.56
C TYR A 55 16.96 -1.85 1.49
N LEU A 56 17.91 -1.11 0.96
CA LEU A 56 19.00 -0.52 1.73
C LEU A 56 18.56 0.64 2.63
N LEU A 57 17.70 1.52 2.11
CA LEU A 57 17.25 2.71 2.83
C LEU A 57 16.00 2.47 3.69
N GLN A 58 15.35 1.31 3.55
CA GLN A 58 14.13 0.93 4.28
C GLN A 58 13.06 2.04 4.32
N GLN A 59 12.98 2.85 3.24
CA GLN A 59 12.10 4.04 3.16
C GLN A 59 10.63 3.70 3.42
N THR A 60 10.17 2.54 2.94
CA THR A 60 8.80 2.06 3.13
C THR A 60 8.55 1.57 4.56
N THR A 61 9.56 0.99 5.21
CA THR A 61 9.49 0.51 6.59
C THR A 61 9.49 1.66 7.59
N LEU A 62 10.26 2.72 7.31
CA LEU A 62 10.42 3.90 8.18
C LEU A 62 9.20 4.83 8.20
N LYS A 63 8.22 4.66 7.31
CA LYS A 63 6.98 5.46 7.26
C LYS A 63 6.21 5.47 8.58
N THR A 64 6.22 4.36 9.33
CA THR A 64 5.47 4.20 10.59
C THR A 64 6.27 3.40 11.60
N ARG A 65 5.86 3.46 12.89
CA ARG A 65 6.47 2.70 14.00
C ARG A 65 8.00 2.92 14.03
N ARG A 66 8.47 4.17 14.13
CA ARG A 66 9.86 4.60 13.91
C ARG A 66 10.88 3.78 14.70
N LEU A 67 10.69 3.57 16.02
CA LEU A 67 11.61 2.78 16.85
C LEU A 67 11.79 1.34 16.32
N VAL A 68 10.66 0.66 16.09
CA VAL A 68 10.65 -0.70 15.51
C VAL A 68 11.36 -0.73 14.16
N SER A 69 11.15 0.30 13.34
CA SER A 69 11.73 0.40 12.00
C SER A 69 13.24 0.66 12.02
N VAL A 70 13.72 1.48 12.95
CA VAL A 70 15.18 1.74 13.14
C VAL A 70 15.88 0.48 13.63
N LEU A 71 15.32 -0.23 14.61
CA LEU A 71 15.88 -1.50 15.08
C LEU A 71 15.88 -2.55 13.96
N HIS A 72 14.82 -2.59 13.15
CA HIS A 72 14.78 -3.47 11.97
C HIS A 72 15.83 -3.07 10.91
N LEU A 73 16.12 -1.79 10.72
CA LEU A 73 17.16 -1.31 9.81
C LEU A 73 18.53 -1.85 10.22
N GLY A 74 18.86 -1.82 11.51
CA GLY A 74 20.08 -2.43 12.04
C GLY A 74 20.16 -3.93 11.75
N VAL A 75 19.02 -4.65 11.89
CA VAL A 75 18.95 -6.08 11.53
C VAL A 75 19.14 -6.30 10.03
N VAL A 76 18.53 -5.46 9.16
CA VAL A 76 18.68 -5.56 7.70
C VAL A 76 20.13 -5.34 7.28
N TRP A 77 20.79 -4.29 7.77
CA TRP A 77 22.18 -3.99 7.42
C TRP A 77 23.13 -5.06 7.97
N GLY A 78 22.91 -5.47 9.22
CA GLY A 78 23.69 -6.55 9.82
C GLY A 78 23.54 -7.84 9.02
N PHE A 79 22.32 -8.24 8.72
CA PHE A 79 22.08 -9.47 7.94
C PHE A 79 22.69 -9.40 6.54
N THR A 80 22.59 -8.26 5.85
CA THR A 80 23.21 -8.05 4.52
C THR A 80 24.73 -8.17 4.60
N PHE A 81 25.34 -7.54 5.61
CA PHE A 81 26.78 -7.61 5.81
C PHE A 81 27.25 -9.01 6.20
N TYR A 82 26.41 -9.76 6.91
CA TYR A 82 26.71 -11.13 7.34
C TYR A 82 26.83 -12.13 6.18
N PHE A 83 26.32 -11.85 4.99
CA PHE A 83 26.65 -12.66 3.81
C PHE A 83 28.16 -12.64 3.54
N LEU A 84 28.78 -11.45 3.63
CA LEU A 84 30.22 -11.30 3.47
C LEU A 84 30.99 -11.90 4.64
N VAL A 85 30.48 -11.69 5.87
CA VAL A 85 31.07 -12.23 7.10
C VAL A 85 31.08 -13.76 7.08
N ASN A 86 29.94 -14.38 6.82
CA ASN A 86 29.83 -15.85 6.77
C ASN A 86 30.69 -16.46 5.67
N PHE A 87 30.78 -15.80 4.52
CA PHE A 87 31.71 -16.22 3.46
C PHE A 87 33.19 -16.17 3.93
N GLY A 88 33.57 -15.09 4.59
CA GLY A 88 34.92 -14.96 5.18
C GLY A 88 35.20 -16.02 6.23
N ASP A 89 34.25 -16.23 7.17
CA ASP A 89 34.41 -17.19 8.27
C ASP A 89 34.49 -18.66 7.74
N VAL A 90 33.79 -18.99 6.65
CA VAL A 90 33.96 -20.29 5.97
C VAL A 90 35.36 -20.42 5.40
N LEU A 91 35.86 -19.41 4.67
CA LEU A 91 37.22 -19.44 4.12
C LEU A 91 38.28 -19.55 5.21
N GLU A 92 38.15 -18.80 6.32
CA GLU A 92 39.06 -18.87 7.47
C GLU A 92 39.03 -20.26 8.14
N GLY A 93 37.85 -20.91 8.19
CA GLY A 93 37.74 -22.28 8.69
C GLY A 93 38.41 -23.32 7.80
N PHE A 94 38.39 -23.13 6.47
CA PHE A 94 38.94 -24.09 5.52
C PHE A 94 40.39 -23.88 5.14
N LEU A 95 40.88 -22.63 5.13
CA LEU A 95 42.24 -22.28 4.66
C LEU A 95 43.16 -21.94 5.84
N ALA A 96 44.26 -22.71 5.98
CA ALA A 96 45.21 -22.52 7.06
C ALA A 96 45.90 -21.15 7.00
N GLY A 97 45.89 -20.41 8.11
CA GLY A 97 46.53 -19.10 8.22
C GLY A 97 45.85 -17.97 7.43
N PHE A 98 44.80 -18.25 6.72
CA PHE A 98 44.06 -17.25 5.97
C PHE A 98 43.23 -16.35 6.90
N LYS A 99 43.27 -15.06 6.64
CA LYS A 99 42.38 -14.08 7.28
C LYS A 99 41.68 -13.26 6.18
N PHE A 100 40.35 -13.29 6.16
CA PHE A 100 39.56 -12.62 5.14
C PHE A 100 39.79 -11.09 5.18
N LEU A 101 40.11 -10.52 4.03
CA LEU A 101 40.52 -9.12 3.83
C LEU A 101 41.84 -8.75 4.55
N GLY A 102 42.62 -9.72 5.00
CA GLY A 102 43.93 -9.50 5.64
C GLY A 102 43.85 -9.24 7.14
N LYS A 103 45.02 -9.04 7.75
CA LYS A 103 45.19 -8.75 9.19
C LYS A 103 45.32 -7.25 9.45
N GLU A 104 45.84 -6.48 8.51
CA GLU A 104 46.18 -5.06 8.64
C GLU A 104 45.60 -4.23 7.50
N GLY A 105 45.56 -2.92 7.68
CA GLY A 105 45.09 -1.96 6.71
C GLY A 105 43.64 -1.54 6.94
N LEU A 106 43.25 -0.43 6.27
CA LEU A 106 41.93 0.22 6.46
C LEU A 106 40.74 -0.70 6.12
N LEU A 107 40.87 -1.51 5.07
CA LEU A 107 39.79 -2.41 4.63
C LEU A 107 39.55 -3.53 5.67
N ALA A 108 40.63 -4.16 6.18
CA ALA A 108 40.52 -5.17 7.22
C ALA A 108 39.95 -4.60 8.52
N ALA A 109 40.43 -3.43 8.95
CA ALA A 109 39.92 -2.72 10.12
C ALA A 109 38.45 -2.35 9.99
N SER A 110 38.04 -1.78 8.85
CA SER A 110 36.63 -1.42 8.60
C SER A 110 35.72 -2.66 8.60
N TYR A 111 36.13 -3.74 7.99
CA TYR A 111 35.40 -5.01 7.97
C TYR A 111 35.15 -5.56 9.37
N ARG A 112 36.21 -5.61 10.22
CA ARG A 112 36.14 -6.11 11.60
C ARG A 112 35.25 -5.23 12.47
N LEU A 113 35.44 -3.90 12.39
CA LEU A 113 34.61 -2.93 13.12
C LEU A 113 33.15 -3.02 12.75
N LEU A 114 32.86 -3.04 11.45
CA LEU A 114 31.46 -3.16 10.98
C LEU A 114 30.83 -4.49 11.39
N GLY A 115 31.60 -5.60 11.32
CA GLY A 115 31.10 -6.90 11.77
C GLY A 115 30.77 -6.91 13.27
N ASP A 116 31.58 -6.28 14.09
CA ASP A 116 31.40 -6.18 15.55
C ASP A 116 30.16 -5.29 15.88
N VAL A 117 30.10 -4.07 15.35
CA VAL A 117 29.00 -3.13 15.57
C VAL A 117 27.65 -3.69 15.09
N LEU A 118 27.63 -4.26 13.88
CA LEU A 118 26.41 -4.82 13.31
C LEU A 118 25.95 -6.10 14.03
N SER A 119 26.87 -6.88 14.61
CA SER A 119 26.51 -8.00 15.49
C SER A 119 25.69 -7.52 16.67
N VAL A 120 26.15 -6.48 17.37
CA VAL A 120 25.41 -5.89 18.50
C VAL A 120 24.06 -5.31 18.06
N ALA A 121 24.01 -4.63 16.91
CA ALA A 121 22.78 -4.09 16.38
C ALA A 121 21.73 -5.19 16.07
N VAL A 122 22.17 -6.31 15.47
CA VAL A 122 21.28 -7.46 15.20
C VAL A 122 20.81 -8.10 16.50
N LEU A 123 21.71 -8.38 17.42
CA LEU A 123 21.38 -9.01 18.71
C LEU A 123 20.37 -8.15 19.50
N THR A 124 20.61 -6.85 19.60
CA THR A 124 19.71 -5.90 20.26
C THR A 124 18.35 -5.85 19.57
N GLY A 125 18.33 -5.70 18.22
CA GLY A 125 17.11 -5.61 17.45
C GLY A 125 16.24 -6.86 17.56
N VAL A 126 16.83 -8.05 17.42
CA VAL A 126 16.10 -9.33 17.49
C VAL A 126 15.61 -9.61 18.92
N THR A 127 16.43 -9.33 19.93
CA THR A 127 16.01 -9.42 21.34
C THR A 127 14.80 -8.53 21.59
N TYR A 128 14.82 -7.27 21.16
CA TYR A 128 13.68 -6.38 21.28
C TYR A 128 12.42 -6.94 20.58
N PHE A 129 12.56 -7.54 19.38
CA PHE A 129 11.40 -8.10 18.67
C PHE A 129 10.81 -9.33 19.37
N LEU A 130 11.62 -10.14 19.99
CA LEU A 130 11.15 -11.26 20.82
C LEU A 130 10.44 -10.75 22.09
N LEU A 131 11.06 -9.83 22.83
CA LEU A 131 10.44 -9.18 24.00
C LEU A 131 9.12 -8.52 23.66
N ARG A 132 9.06 -7.76 22.56
CA ARG A 132 7.87 -7.10 22.06
C ARG A 132 6.72 -8.08 21.81
N ARG A 133 7.02 -9.23 21.21
CA ARG A 133 6.02 -10.22 20.85
C ARG A 133 5.58 -11.08 22.01
N PHE A 134 6.52 -11.55 22.83
CA PHE A 134 6.25 -12.59 23.83
C PHE A 134 6.12 -12.06 25.26
N ILE A 135 6.76 -10.95 25.60
CA ILE A 135 6.72 -10.36 26.93
C ILE A 135 5.75 -9.16 26.98
N PHE A 136 5.92 -8.20 26.07
CA PHE A 136 5.08 -6.98 26.07
C PHE A 136 3.71 -7.18 25.43
N GLY A 137 3.49 -8.25 24.68
CA GLY A 137 2.20 -8.60 24.09
C GLY A 137 1.61 -7.49 23.20
N ASP A 138 2.40 -6.91 22.29
CA ASP A 138 2.00 -5.77 21.47
C ASP A 138 0.72 -6.06 20.66
N LYS A 139 -0.37 -5.36 21.02
CA LYS A 139 -1.70 -5.47 20.38
C LYS A 139 -1.66 -5.24 18.87
N ALA A 140 -0.69 -4.48 18.37
CA ALA A 140 -0.51 -4.26 16.92
C ALA A 140 -0.11 -5.54 16.15
N LEU A 141 0.25 -6.62 16.84
CA LEU A 141 0.59 -7.92 16.25
C LEU A 141 -0.53 -8.97 16.39
N THR A 142 -1.71 -8.56 16.81
CA THR A 142 -2.88 -9.43 17.03
C THR A 142 -4.01 -9.11 16.06
N PHE A 143 -4.97 -10.02 15.96
CA PHE A 143 -6.21 -9.85 15.21
C PHE A 143 -7.39 -9.75 16.18
N ARG A 144 -8.46 -9.09 15.76
CA ARG A 144 -9.72 -9.09 16.49
C ARG A 144 -10.41 -10.46 16.31
N SER A 145 -11.28 -10.82 17.26
CA SER A 145 -12.00 -12.08 17.24
C SER A 145 -12.98 -12.24 16.07
N ASN A 146 -13.47 -11.14 15.51
CA ASN A 146 -14.37 -11.14 14.35
C ASN A 146 -13.65 -11.25 12.99
N VAL A 147 -12.33 -11.27 12.97
CA VAL A 147 -11.54 -11.40 11.73
C VAL A 147 -11.28 -12.88 11.43
N ILE A 148 -11.58 -13.32 10.22
CA ILE A 148 -11.22 -14.68 9.79
C ILE A 148 -9.69 -14.80 9.75
N VAL A 149 -9.17 -15.79 10.49
CA VAL A 149 -7.77 -16.19 10.44
C VAL A 149 -7.66 -17.69 10.16
N HIS A 150 -6.68 -18.06 9.36
CA HIS A 150 -6.41 -19.47 9.03
C HIS A 150 -6.22 -20.31 10.32
N PRO A 151 -6.71 -21.57 10.38
CA PRO A 151 -6.62 -22.40 11.60
C PRO A 151 -5.21 -22.50 12.19
N ASN A 152 -4.18 -22.60 11.36
CA ASN A 152 -2.80 -22.61 11.82
C ASN A 152 -2.35 -21.26 12.43
N VAL A 153 -2.90 -20.13 11.97
CA VAL A 153 -2.68 -18.82 12.59
C VAL A 153 -3.31 -18.76 13.97
N ALA A 154 -4.54 -19.24 14.11
CA ALA A 154 -5.25 -19.35 15.39
C ALA A 154 -4.50 -20.24 16.39
N LYS A 155 -3.84 -21.31 15.93
CA LYS A 155 -2.99 -22.21 16.72
C LYS A 155 -1.61 -21.65 17.05
N GLY A 156 -1.32 -20.38 16.74
CA GLY A 156 -0.07 -19.71 17.11
C GLY A 156 1.14 -20.01 16.21
N HIS A 157 0.94 -20.48 14.98
CA HIS A 157 2.06 -20.78 14.08
C HIS A 157 2.90 -19.54 13.71
N ILE A 158 2.30 -18.33 13.71
CA ILE A 158 3.08 -17.08 13.51
C ILE A 158 4.05 -16.84 14.68
N GLN A 159 3.57 -17.07 15.91
CA GLN A 159 4.36 -16.95 17.13
C GLN A 159 5.49 -17.97 17.12
N ARG A 160 5.18 -19.24 16.83
CA ARG A 160 6.16 -20.33 16.70
C ARG A 160 7.23 -20.02 15.64
N ASP A 161 6.84 -19.59 14.44
CA ASP A 161 7.78 -19.20 13.39
C ASP A 161 8.67 -18.01 13.83
N SER A 162 8.08 -17.03 14.53
CA SER A 162 8.84 -15.89 15.07
C SER A 162 9.86 -16.29 16.12
N LEU A 163 9.52 -17.27 16.97
CA LEU A 163 10.43 -17.81 17.99
C LEU A 163 11.58 -18.57 17.35
N ILE A 164 11.28 -19.49 16.42
CA ILE A 164 12.28 -20.27 15.70
C ILE A 164 13.27 -19.34 14.98
N VAL A 165 12.78 -18.39 14.20
CA VAL A 165 13.62 -17.42 13.47
C VAL A 165 14.42 -16.55 14.45
N GLY A 166 13.81 -16.06 15.53
CA GLY A 166 14.48 -15.22 16.51
C GLY A 166 15.59 -15.96 17.26
N ILE A 167 15.31 -17.18 17.74
CA ILE A 167 16.34 -18.02 18.40
C ILE A 167 17.46 -18.36 17.42
N PHE A 168 17.15 -18.73 16.19
CA PHE A 168 18.15 -18.99 15.16
C PHE A 168 19.08 -17.79 14.96
N ILE A 169 18.54 -16.57 14.80
CA ILE A 169 19.37 -15.38 14.59
C ILE A 169 20.22 -15.07 15.81
N LEU A 170 19.65 -15.16 17.03
CA LEU A 170 20.41 -14.95 18.27
C LEU A 170 21.51 -15.99 18.44
N ALA A 171 21.25 -17.27 18.16
CA ALA A 171 22.25 -18.33 18.24
C ALA A 171 23.36 -18.15 17.19
N HIS A 172 22.98 -17.89 15.93
CA HIS A 172 23.94 -17.69 14.85
C HIS A 172 24.85 -16.48 15.07
N VAL A 173 24.25 -15.28 15.24
CA VAL A 173 25.01 -14.03 15.39
C VAL A 173 25.72 -14.00 16.75
N GLY A 174 25.08 -14.49 17.82
CA GLY A 174 25.65 -14.57 19.15
C GLY A 174 26.83 -15.52 19.21
N ALA A 175 26.72 -16.72 18.65
CA ALA A 175 27.85 -17.66 18.60
C ALA A 175 29.02 -17.10 17.79
N ARG A 176 28.75 -16.50 16.65
CA ARG A 176 29.79 -15.83 15.85
C ARG A 176 30.47 -14.71 16.65
N PHE A 177 29.74 -13.86 17.34
CA PHE A 177 30.25 -12.78 18.18
C PHE A 177 31.08 -13.31 19.34
N LEU A 178 30.62 -14.37 20.05
CA LEU A 178 31.35 -15.02 21.12
C LEU A 178 32.62 -15.75 20.60
N GLY A 179 32.55 -16.38 19.42
CA GLY A 179 33.70 -16.98 18.75
C GLY A 179 34.82 -15.96 18.48
N GLN A 180 34.44 -14.75 18.00
CA GLN A 180 35.42 -13.66 17.83
C GLN A 180 36.04 -13.24 19.17
N SER A 181 35.27 -13.17 20.26
CA SER A 181 35.80 -12.85 21.58
C SER A 181 36.75 -13.94 22.12
N VAL A 182 36.47 -15.21 21.81
CA VAL A 182 37.41 -16.34 22.13
C VAL A 182 38.68 -16.23 21.31
N GLN A 183 38.63 -15.93 20.01
CA GLN A 183 39.81 -15.73 19.18
C GLN A 183 40.68 -14.57 19.70
N ILE A 184 40.07 -13.48 20.19
CA ILE A 184 40.79 -12.37 20.84
C ILE A 184 41.48 -12.86 22.11
N ALA A 185 40.82 -13.64 22.97
CA ALA A 185 41.40 -14.21 24.18
C ALA A 185 42.56 -15.17 23.89
N ARG A 186 42.56 -15.87 22.75
CA ARG A 186 43.67 -16.72 22.26
C ARG A 186 44.83 -15.93 21.65
N GLY A 187 44.72 -14.60 21.52
CA GLY A 187 45.72 -13.77 20.82
C GLY A 187 45.69 -13.87 19.29
N GLU A 188 44.68 -14.52 18.72
CA GLU A 188 44.50 -14.71 17.27
C GLU A 188 43.53 -13.70 16.64
N GLY A 189 42.86 -12.88 17.48
CA GLY A 189 41.86 -11.91 17.04
C GLY A 189 42.45 -10.73 16.29
N VAL A 190 41.83 -10.32 15.21
CA VAL A 190 42.23 -9.14 14.42
C VAL A 190 41.39 -7.93 14.86
N GLN A 191 42.07 -6.84 15.21
CA GLN A 191 41.42 -5.59 15.65
C GLN A 191 41.11 -4.63 14.47
N PRO A 192 40.17 -3.67 14.60
CA PRO A 192 39.42 -3.33 15.83
C PRO A 192 38.06 -4.09 15.94
N GLN A 193 37.79 -4.62 17.12
CA GLN A 193 36.53 -5.26 17.50
C GLN A 193 36.19 -4.87 18.96
N PRO A 194 35.73 -3.63 19.23
CA PRO A 194 35.58 -3.09 20.58
C PRO A 194 34.61 -3.90 21.46
N PHE A 195 33.50 -4.36 20.94
CA PHE A 195 32.49 -5.10 21.71
C PHE A 195 32.93 -6.53 21.99
N ALA A 196 33.48 -7.25 21.01
CA ALA A 196 34.02 -8.59 21.21
C ALA A 196 35.23 -8.56 22.14
N SER A 197 36.08 -7.51 22.09
CA SER A 197 37.22 -7.31 23.00
C SER A 197 36.74 -7.08 24.44
N ALA A 198 35.68 -6.33 24.66
CA ALA A 198 35.09 -6.13 25.99
C ALA A 198 34.61 -7.44 26.62
N VAL A 199 34.11 -8.38 25.78
CA VAL A 199 33.64 -9.71 26.24
C VAL A 199 34.80 -10.71 26.41
N ALA A 200 35.93 -10.53 25.71
CA ALA A 200 37.05 -11.47 25.72
C ALA A 200 37.60 -11.77 27.13
N GLY A 201 37.46 -10.81 28.06
CA GLY A 201 37.87 -10.99 29.46
C GLY A 201 37.15 -12.12 30.20
N ILE A 202 35.95 -12.52 29.75
CA ILE A 202 35.19 -13.65 30.34
C ILE A 202 35.96 -14.98 30.21
N TRP A 203 36.78 -15.10 29.18
CA TRP A 203 37.53 -16.30 28.86
C TRP A 203 38.88 -16.35 29.53
N SER A 204 39.28 -15.35 30.35
CA SER A 204 40.55 -15.28 31.03
C SER A 204 40.72 -16.45 32.00
N GLY A 205 41.89 -17.09 32.00
CA GLY A 205 42.17 -18.24 32.85
C GLY A 205 41.72 -19.60 32.31
N MET A 206 41.06 -19.66 31.15
CA MET A 206 40.73 -20.93 30.49
C MET A 206 41.97 -21.54 29.81
N SER A 207 42.06 -22.89 29.80
CA SER A 207 43.14 -23.59 29.09
C SER A 207 43.07 -23.39 27.58
N ALA A 208 44.18 -23.50 26.87
CA ALA A 208 44.25 -23.39 25.42
C ALA A 208 43.34 -24.40 24.72
N ASP A 209 43.22 -25.62 25.23
CA ASP A 209 42.35 -26.66 24.68
C ASP A 209 40.87 -26.31 24.85
N ALA A 210 40.50 -25.75 26.02
CA ALA A 210 39.11 -25.30 26.24
C ALA A 210 38.75 -24.14 25.31
N LEU A 211 39.63 -23.17 25.12
CA LEU A 211 39.44 -22.07 24.19
C LEU A 211 39.32 -22.55 22.72
N LEU A 212 40.16 -23.54 22.35
CA LEU A 212 40.08 -24.15 21.02
C LEU A 212 38.75 -24.87 20.81
N PHE A 213 38.29 -25.62 21.78
CA PHE A 213 37.00 -26.29 21.75
C PHE A 213 35.84 -25.27 21.57
N LEU A 214 35.86 -24.17 22.34
CA LEU A 214 34.87 -23.13 22.25
C LEU A 214 34.89 -22.43 20.89
N ASP A 215 36.06 -22.15 20.32
CA ASP A 215 36.18 -21.55 18.97
C ASP A 215 35.51 -22.43 17.91
N HIS A 216 35.78 -23.75 17.92
CA HIS A 216 35.12 -24.70 17.02
C HIS A 216 33.63 -24.83 17.31
N ALA A 217 33.24 -24.90 18.58
CA ALA A 217 31.82 -25.00 18.95
C ALA A 217 31.02 -23.78 18.47
N PHE A 218 31.54 -22.57 18.70
CA PHE A 218 30.87 -21.34 18.23
C PHE A 218 30.86 -21.23 16.71
N TRP A 219 31.93 -21.68 16.03
CA TRP A 219 31.91 -21.73 14.55
C TRP A 219 30.83 -22.67 14.04
N TRP A 220 30.66 -23.86 14.63
CA TRP A 220 29.62 -24.81 14.25
C TRP A 220 28.19 -24.30 14.59
N ILE A 221 27.99 -23.69 15.75
CA ILE A 221 26.69 -23.07 16.10
C ILE A 221 26.37 -21.97 15.12
N ALA A 222 27.33 -21.14 14.75
CA ALA A 222 27.13 -20.07 13.80
C ALA A 222 26.85 -20.58 12.37
N LEU A 223 27.79 -21.24 11.76
CA LEU A 223 27.72 -21.62 10.34
C LEU A 223 26.96 -22.93 10.10
N GLY A 224 27.16 -23.92 10.96
CA GLY A 224 26.37 -25.15 10.95
C GLY A 224 24.89 -24.88 11.23
N GLY A 225 24.61 -23.93 12.15
CA GLY A 225 23.25 -23.46 12.43
C GLY A 225 22.53 -22.87 11.21
N ILE A 226 23.25 -22.11 10.35
CA ILE A 226 22.69 -21.63 9.07
C ILE A 226 22.26 -22.80 8.19
N LEU A 227 23.11 -23.80 8.06
CA LEU A 227 22.84 -24.97 7.22
C LEU A 227 21.65 -25.77 7.76
N LEU A 228 21.50 -25.89 9.07
CA LEU A 228 20.34 -26.54 9.68
C LEU A 228 19.05 -25.74 9.51
N PHE A 229 19.12 -24.41 9.48
CA PHE A 229 17.98 -23.54 9.29
C PHE A 229 17.57 -23.43 7.82
N LEU A 230 18.48 -23.58 6.88
CA LEU A 230 18.29 -23.36 5.44
C LEU A 230 17.14 -24.17 4.84
N PRO A 231 16.91 -25.47 5.18
CA PRO A 231 15.73 -26.23 4.76
C PRO A 231 14.39 -25.65 5.22
N TYR A 232 14.37 -24.98 6.38
CA TYR A 232 13.17 -24.34 6.93
C TYR A 232 12.90 -22.96 6.31
N PHE A 233 13.92 -22.31 5.77
CA PHE A 233 13.90 -20.94 5.26
C PHE A 233 12.73 -20.66 4.28
N PRO A 234 12.47 -21.45 3.22
CA PRO A 234 11.39 -21.22 2.28
C PRO A 234 9.99 -21.22 2.94
N TYR A 235 9.84 -21.97 4.03
CA TYR A 235 8.56 -22.13 4.75
C TYR A 235 8.37 -21.09 5.87
N SER A 236 9.42 -20.37 6.25
CA SER A 236 9.42 -19.37 7.30
C SER A 236 9.03 -17.99 6.78
N LYS A 237 8.66 -17.08 7.69
CA LYS A 237 8.52 -15.66 7.34
C LYS A 237 9.85 -15.04 6.86
N HIS A 238 10.98 -15.67 7.16
CA HIS A 238 12.32 -15.18 6.79
C HIS A 238 12.56 -15.18 5.28
N ALA A 239 11.76 -15.97 4.50
CA ALA A 239 11.77 -15.93 3.05
C ALA A 239 11.54 -14.52 2.45
N HIS A 240 10.92 -13.61 3.22
CA HIS A 240 10.74 -12.21 2.78
C HIS A 240 12.05 -11.51 2.43
N LEU A 241 13.17 -11.96 2.98
CA LEU A 241 14.49 -11.41 2.69
C LEU A 241 14.79 -11.38 1.19
N PHE A 242 14.41 -12.44 0.47
CA PHE A 242 14.54 -12.53 -0.98
C PHE A 242 13.23 -12.16 -1.70
N MET A 243 12.09 -12.54 -1.14
CA MET A 243 10.81 -12.37 -1.82
C MET A 243 10.32 -10.92 -1.83
N ALA A 244 10.67 -10.09 -0.84
CA ALA A 244 10.27 -8.68 -0.83
C ALA A 244 11.03 -7.85 -1.90
N PRO A 245 12.35 -7.94 -2.06
CA PRO A 245 13.05 -7.33 -3.20
C PRO A 245 12.52 -7.82 -4.55
N LEU A 246 12.28 -9.14 -4.69
CA LEU A 246 11.70 -9.71 -5.92
C LEU A 246 10.29 -9.18 -6.19
N ASN A 247 9.50 -8.97 -5.14
CA ASN A 247 8.16 -8.39 -5.26
C ASN A 247 8.22 -6.98 -5.87
N TYR A 248 9.10 -6.11 -5.36
CA TYR A 248 9.31 -4.78 -5.96
C TYR A 248 9.85 -4.84 -7.39
N LEU A 249 10.68 -5.84 -7.68
CA LEU A 249 11.30 -6.02 -9.00
C LEU A 249 10.27 -6.39 -10.07
N THR A 250 9.28 -7.21 -9.72
CA THR A 250 8.39 -7.90 -10.67
C THR A 250 6.98 -7.31 -10.77
N LYS A 251 6.63 -6.27 -9.99
CA LYS A 251 5.32 -5.60 -10.05
C LYS A 251 5.05 -4.97 -11.42
N PRO A 252 3.78 -4.92 -11.87
CA PRO A 252 3.43 -4.22 -13.10
C PRO A 252 3.74 -2.71 -12.99
N PRO A 253 4.02 -2.03 -14.10
CA PRO A 253 4.01 -0.58 -14.14
C PRO A 253 2.56 -0.11 -13.92
N ARG A 254 2.33 0.70 -12.88
CA ARG A 254 1.02 1.27 -12.58
C ARG A 254 1.07 2.78 -12.64
N THR A 255 0.00 3.39 -13.10
CA THR A 255 -0.19 4.85 -13.11
C THR A 255 -0.68 5.35 -11.76
N SER A 256 -1.29 4.46 -10.96
CA SER A 256 -1.78 4.75 -9.60
C SER A 256 -1.80 3.49 -8.73
N LEU A 257 -1.95 3.68 -7.40
CA LEU A 257 -2.06 2.55 -6.45
C LEU A 257 -3.32 1.70 -6.64
N GLY A 258 -4.40 2.28 -7.16
CA GLY A 258 -5.69 1.62 -7.32
C GLY A 258 -5.99 1.14 -8.75
N GLU A 259 -5.05 1.27 -9.66
CA GLU A 259 -5.21 0.83 -11.04
C GLU A 259 -5.41 -0.68 -11.12
N LEU A 260 -6.56 -1.08 -11.69
CA LEU A 260 -6.90 -2.48 -11.95
C LEU A 260 -6.53 -2.83 -13.40
N ALA A 261 -6.11 -4.06 -13.62
CA ALA A 261 -5.99 -4.58 -14.99
C ALA A 261 -7.39 -4.73 -15.62
N PRO A 262 -7.56 -4.44 -16.91
CA PRO A 262 -8.83 -4.70 -17.60
C PRO A 262 -9.06 -6.21 -17.73
N GLU A 263 -10.31 -6.61 -17.90
CA GLU A 263 -10.67 -7.95 -18.33
C GLU A 263 -10.87 -7.96 -19.85
N ASP A 264 -10.47 -9.07 -20.48
CA ASP A 264 -10.72 -9.32 -21.90
C ASP A 264 -12.03 -10.08 -22.04
N PHE A 265 -13.07 -9.40 -22.50
CA PHE A 265 -14.41 -9.96 -22.72
C PHE A 265 -14.61 -10.44 -24.17
N GLU A 266 -13.62 -10.25 -25.05
CA GLU A 266 -13.67 -10.71 -26.45
C GLU A 266 -13.04 -12.09 -26.59
N ASP A 267 -12.32 -12.57 -25.58
CA ASP A 267 -11.77 -13.93 -25.53
C ASP A 267 -12.85 -14.94 -25.08
N GLU A 268 -13.54 -15.53 -26.06
CA GLU A 268 -14.61 -16.52 -25.84
C GLU A 268 -14.13 -17.80 -25.13
N SER A 269 -12.81 -18.07 -25.10
CA SER A 269 -12.25 -19.22 -24.39
C SER A 269 -12.18 -19.02 -22.88
N ARG A 270 -12.43 -17.78 -22.40
CA ARG A 270 -12.25 -17.40 -21.02
C ARG A 270 -13.53 -17.54 -20.20
N GLU A 271 -13.58 -18.56 -19.36
CA GLU A 271 -14.72 -18.80 -18.46
C GLU A 271 -14.59 -18.11 -17.10
N GLN A 272 -13.37 -17.72 -16.68
CA GLN A 272 -13.07 -17.13 -15.39
C GLN A 272 -12.75 -15.66 -15.51
N PHE A 273 -13.55 -14.81 -14.87
CA PHE A 273 -13.32 -13.37 -14.68
C PHE A 273 -13.09 -13.07 -13.21
N GLY A 274 -12.04 -12.27 -12.91
CA GLY A 274 -11.65 -12.02 -11.54
C GLY A 274 -11.02 -13.22 -10.84
N VAL A 275 -11.08 -13.26 -9.50
CA VAL A 275 -10.33 -14.20 -8.66
C VAL A 275 -11.25 -14.93 -7.69
N GLY A 276 -11.52 -16.20 -7.95
CA GLY A 276 -12.26 -17.08 -7.02
C GLY A 276 -11.33 -17.98 -6.20
N LYS A 277 -10.19 -18.44 -6.76
CA LYS A 277 -9.23 -19.39 -6.16
C LYS A 277 -7.81 -18.81 -6.21
N LEU A 278 -6.86 -19.48 -5.53
CA LEU A 278 -5.44 -19.07 -5.49
C LEU A 278 -4.81 -18.97 -6.89
N GLU A 279 -5.06 -19.95 -7.75
CA GLU A 279 -4.51 -20.03 -9.11
C GLU A 279 -5.06 -18.95 -10.07
N HIS A 280 -6.17 -18.31 -9.72
CA HIS A 280 -6.71 -17.18 -10.49
C HIS A 280 -6.00 -15.86 -10.17
N LEU A 281 -5.28 -15.77 -9.03
CA LEU A 281 -4.50 -14.60 -8.68
C LEU A 281 -3.39 -14.31 -9.70
N PRO A 282 -3.09 -13.05 -10.00
CA PRO A 282 -1.90 -12.70 -10.76
C PRO A 282 -0.62 -13.26 -10.13
N GLN A 283 0.38 -13.64 -10.94
CA GLN A 283 1.68 -14.11 -10.45
C GLN A 283 2.30 -13.17 -9.43
N THR A 284 2.19 -11.85 -9.64
CA THR A 284 2.69 -10.82 -8.72
C THR A 284 1.96 -10.83 -7.38
N HIS A 285 0.69 -11.23 -7.33
CA HIS A 285 -0.11 -11.28 -6.11
C HIS A 285 0.08 -12.60 -5.33
N LEU A 286 0.44 -13.70 -6.02
CA LEU A 286 0.97 -14.90 -5.37
C LEU A 286 2.35 -14.63 -4.75
N MET A 287 3.20 -13.80 -5.39
CA MET A 287 4.47 -13.33 -4.83
C MET A 287 4.25 -12.54 -3.53
N ASP A 288 3.20 -11.71 -3.45
CA ASP A 288 2.83 -10.95 -2.25
C ASP A 288 2.73 -11.84 -1.00
N ALA A 289 2.13 -13.02 -1.14
CA ALA A 289 1.99 -13.97 -0.04
C ALA A 289 3.34 -14.38 0.57
N PHE A 290 4.36 -14.57 -0.27
CA PHE A 290 5.71 -14.91 0.18
C PHE A 290 6.51 -13.70 0.66
N ALA A 291 6.24 -12.51 0.13
CA ALA A 291 6.87 -11.27 0.55
C ALA A 291 6.33 -10.74 1.89
N CYS A 292 5.11 -11.12 2.29
CA CYS A 292 4.47 -10.63 3.51
C CYS A 292 5.30 -10.92 4.77
N ILE A 293 5.64 -9.86 5.53
CA ILE A 293 6.38 -9.96 6.80
C ILE A 293 5.50 -10.07 8.04
N MET A 294 4.19 -10.15 7.86
CA MET A 294 3.19 -10.28 8.94
C MET A 294 3.30 -9.17 10.00
N CYS A 295 3.56 -7.93 9.55
CA CYS A 295 3.79 -6.79 10.44
C CYS A 295 2.51 -6.04 10.85
N ASN A 296 1.39 -6.35 10.24
CA ASN A 296 0.05 -5.79 10.46
C ASN A 296 -0.10 -4.27 10.22
N ARG A 297 0.87 -3.59 9.59
CA ARG A 297 0.75 -2.15 9.28
C ARG A 297 -0.43 -1.83 8.38
N CYS A 298 -0.78 -2.71 7.45
CA CYS A 298 -1.89 -2.52 6.52
C CYS A 298 -3.26 -2.54 7.23
N GLN A 299 -3.41 -3.28 8.33
CA GLN A 299 -4.64 -3.22 9.13
C GLN A 299 -4.75 -1.97 9.99
N ASP A 300 -3.63 -1.42 10.50
CA ASP A 300 -3.64 -0.21 11.34
C ASP A 300 -4.19 1.02 10.60
N VAL A 301 -4.04 1.06 9.27
CA VAL A 301 -4.49 2.17 8.43
C VAL A 301 -5.77 1.86 7.67
N CYS A 302 -6.29 0.63 7.78
CA CYS A 302 -7.52 0.21 7.09
C CYS A 302 -8.76 0.82 7.78
N PRO A 303 -9.56 1.62 7.06
CA PRO A 303 -10.77 2.23 7.64
C PRO A 303 -11.73 1.19 8.21
N ALA A 304 -11.97 0.11 7.49
CA ALA A 304 -12.83 -0.98 7.94
C ALA A 304 -12.30 -1.63 9.23
N TYR A 305 -11.00 -1.96 9.28
CA TYR A 305 -10.41 -2.54 10.49
C TYR A 305 -10.47 -1.57 11.67
N VAL A 306 -10.07 -0.32 11.48
CA VAL A 306 -10.05 0.70 12.56
C VAL A 306 -11.44 0.92 13.16
N THR A 307 -12.48 0.83 12.35
CA THR A 307 -13.89 0.99 12.77
C THR A 307 -14.59 -0.33 13.17
N GLY A 308 -13.83 -1.39 13.45
CA GLY A 308 -14.35 -2.61 14.07
C GLY A 308 -14.94 -3.64 13.12
N LYS A 309 -14.87 -3.46 11.80
CA LYS A 309 -15.37 -4.40 10.79
C LYS A 309 -14.45 -5.61 10.65
N GLU A 310 -14.94 -6.67 10.01
CA GLU A 310 -14.24 -7.95 9.84
C GLU A 310 -13.01 -7.86 8.93
N LEU A 311 -12.93 -6.85 8.05
CA LEU A 311 -11.82 -6.74 7.11
C LEU A 311 -10.50 -6.39 7.80
N SER A 312 -9.54 -7.30 7.72
CA SER A 312 -8.12 -7.04 7.96
C SER A 312 -7.31 -7.37 6.71
N PRO A 313 -6.74 -6.38 6.00
CA PRO A 313 -5.86 -6.64 4.86
C PRO A 313 -4.65 -7.50 5.23
N SER A 314 -4.20 -7.42 6.48
CA SER A 314 -3.10 -8.25 6.99
C SER A 314 -3.51 -9.70 7.17
N ALA A 315 -4.69 -9.95 7.75
CA ALA A 315 -5.21 -11.30 7.91
C ALA A 315 -5.40 -11.97 6.55
N TYR A 316 -5.95 -11.24 5.56
CA TYR A 316 -6.08 -11.74 4.19
C TYR A 316 -4.74 -12.21 3.60
N GLU A 317 -3.72 -11.37 3.63
CA GLU A 317 -2.38 -11.71 3.12
C GLU A 317 -1.75 -12.90 3.85
N ILE A 318 -1.95 -12.97 5.16
CA ILE A 318 -1.44 -14.06 5.99
C ILE A 318 -2.20 -15.35 5.70
N ASN A 319 -3.52 -15.30 5.62
CA ASN A 319 -4.36 -16.45 5.28
C ASN A 319 -3.99 -17.01 3.90
N LYS A 320 -3.85 -16.14 2.89
CA LYS A 320 -3.37 -16.50 1.55
C LYS A 320 -2.05 -17.27 1.60
N ARG A 321 -1.07 -16.77 2.37
CA ARG A 321 0.21 -17.47 2.57
C ARG A 321 0.06 -18.83 3.23
N PHE A 322 -0.78 -18.95 4.27
CA PHE A 322 -0.96 -20.22 4.95
C PHE A 322 -1.71 -21.24 4.10
N LEU A 323 -2.70 -20.83 3.31
CA LEU A 323 -3.38 -21.68 2.33
C LEU A 323 -2.37 -22.23 1.29
N ILE A 324 -1.48 -21.39 0.78
CA ILE A 324 -0.42 -21.82 -0.12
C ILE A 324 0.55 -22.78 0.60
N LYS A 325 1.01 -22.44 1.80
CA LYS A 325 2.01 -23.22 2.54
C LYS A 325 1.53 -24.63 2.87
N GLU A 326 0.25 -24.78 3.22
CA GLU A 326 -0.36 -26.06 3.59
C GLU A 326 -0.33 -27.07 2.44
N ARG A 327 -0.44 -26.60 1.20
CA ARG A 327 -0.50 -27.42 -0.01
C ARG A 327 0.58 -27.07 -1.04
N MET A 328 1.66 -26.43 -0.63
CA MET A 328 2.66 -25.86 -1.55
C MET A 328 3.22 -26.90 -2.53
N ALA A 329 3.51 -28.13 -2.09
CA ALA A 329 4.01 -29.19 -2.97
C ALA A 329 2.95 -29.66 -3.97
N ALA A 330 1.69 -29.82 -3.55
CA ALA A 330 0.59 -30.22 -4.43
C ALA A 330 0.30 -29.11 -5.46
N LEU A 331 0.20 -27.85 -5.02
CA LEU A 331 0.03 -26.70 -5.90
C LEU A 331 1.19 -26.58 -6.91
N ALA A 332 2.44 -26.77 -6.48
CA ALA A 332 3.60 -26.76 -7.36
C ALA A 332 3.57 -27.86 -8.43
N ASN A 333 2.92 -28.99 -8.14
CA ASN A 333 2.77 -30.14 -9.05
C ASN A 333 1.48 -30.09 -9.91
N GLY A 334 0.74 -28.99 -9.87
CA GLY A 334 -0.42 -28.79 -10.73
C GLY A 334 -1.78 -29.05 -10.08
N ALA A 335 -1.86 -29.45 -8.80
CA ALA A 335 -3.15 -29.59 -8.11
C ALA A 335 -3.87 -28.25 -8.01
N GLU A 336 -5.19 -28.25 -8.14
CA GLU A 336 -6.02 -27.07 -7.86
C GLU A 336 -6.14 -26.80 -6.36
N SER A 337 -6.47 -25.55 -6.00
CA SER A 337 -6.84 -25.20 -4.62
C SER A 337 -8.25 -25.77 -4.30
N ASP A 338 -8.39 -26.35 -3.12
CA ASP A 338 -9.63 -27.07 -2.74
C ASP A 338 -10.80 -26.13 -2.49
N ALA A 339 -10.53 -24.91 -2.05
CA ALA A 339 -11.55 -23.98 -1.59
C ALA A 339 -11.38 -22.59 -2.23
N PRO A 340 -12.49 -21.84 -2.38
CA PRO A 340 -12.42 -20.45 -2.82
C PRO A 340 -11.74 -19.57 -1.74
N LEU A 341 -11.19 -18.44 -2.18
CA LEU A 341 -10.61 -17.44 -1.27
C LEU A 341 -11.67 -16.79 -0.38
N LEU A 342 -12.87 -16.57 -0.92
CA LEU A 342 -14.03 -16.12 -0.13
C LEU A 342 -14.50 -17.25 0.79
N GLY A 343 -14.65 -16.94 2.08
CA GLY A 343 -14.97 -17.91 3.14
C GLY A 343 -13.75 -18.58 3.76
N THR A 344 -12.58 -18.57 3.09
CA THR A 344 -11.34 -19.15 3.64
C THR A 344 -10.26 -18.09 3.96
N ALA A 345 -9.99 -17.17 3.06
CA ALA A 345 -9.02 -16.10 3.28
C ALA A 345 -9.67 -14.82 3.84
N LEU A 346 -10.93 -14.55 3.48
CA LEU A 346 -11.72 -13.43 4.02
C LEU A 346 -13.21 -13.81 4.00
N SER A 347 -14.01 -13.18 4.87
CA SER A 347 -15.47 -13.31 4.88
C SER A 347 -16.13 -12.44 3.81
N GLU A 348 -17.40 -12.71 3.51
CA GLU A 348 -18.19 -11.87 2.62
C GLU A 348 -18.33 -10.44 3.17
N SER A 349 -18.60 -10.28 4.47
CA SER A 349 -18.62 -8.97 5.14
C SER A 349 -17.27 -8.24 4.98
N ALA A 350 -16.14 -8.95 5.14
CA ALA A 350 -14.83 -8.36 4.91
C ALA A 350 -14.60 -7.94 3.45
N LEU A 351 -15.05 -8.75 2.49
CA LEU A 351 -14.97 -8.43 1.06
C LEU A 351 -15.67 -7.10 0.75
N TRP A 352 -16.90 -6.95 1.24
CA TRP A 352 -17.71 -5.77 0.94
C TRP A 352 -17.39 -4.56 1.82
N ALA A 353 -16.68 -4.72 2.95
CA ALA A 353 -16.23 -3.60 3.80
C ALA A 353 -15.08 -2.76 3.20
N CYS A 354 -14.46 -3.20 2.11
CA CYS A 354 -13.33 -2.49 1.50
C CYS A 354 -13.79 -1.20 0.79
N THR A 355 -13.23 -0.06 1.21
CA THR A 355 -13.49 1.26 0.62
C THR A 355 -12.59 1.58 -0.59
N ALA A 356 -11.80 0.66 -1.09
CA ALA A 356 -10.83 0.84 -2.19
C ALA A 356 -9.92 2.08 -2.04
N CYS A 357 -9.62 2.49 -0.82
CA CYS A 357 -8.88 3.73 -0.54
C CYS A 357 -7.36 3.65 -0.77
N GLY A 358 -6.79 2.45 -0.96
CA GLY A 358 -5.35 2.24 -1.21
C GLY A 358 -4.44 2.38 -0.01
N ALA A 359 -4.94 2.65 1.22
CA ALA A 359 -4.09 2.86 2.39
C ALA A 359 -3.23 1.65 2.74
N CYS A 360 -3.78 0.43 2.62
CA CYS A 360 -3.05 -0.81 2.87
C CYS A 360 -1.93 -1.08 1.87
N VAL A 361 -2.11 -0.66 0.62
CA VAL A 361 -1.09 -0.75 -0.46
C VAL A 361 0.02 0.27 -0.22
N ASP A 362 -0.33 1.53 0.07
CA ASP A 362 0.64 2.62 0.30
C ASP A 362 1.54 2.39 1.50
N ILE A 363 1.00 1.81 2.58
CA ILE A 363 1.75 1.60 3.82
C ILE A 363 2.59 0.34 3.81
N CYS A 364 2.39 -0.58 2.87
CA CYS A 364 3.04 -1.88 2.87
C CYS A 364 4.56 -1.75 2.67
N PRO A 365 5.39 -2.22 3.62
CA PRO A 365 6.85 -2.10 3.51
C PRO A 365 7.47 -3.04 2.47
N VAL A 366 6.72 -4.04 2.01
CA VAL A 366 7.17 -5.06 1.04
C VAL A 366 6.39 -5.00 -0.28
N GLY A 367 5.53 -3.98 -0.46
CA GLY A 367 4.85 -3.73 -1.73
C GLY A 367 3.67 -4.66 -2.04
N ASN A 368 3.05 -5.28 -1.04
CA ASN A 368 1.84 -6.08 -1.26
C ASN A 368 0.62 -5.22 -1.59
N GLU A 369 -0.29 -5.78 -2.38
CA GLU A 369 -1.45 -5.08 -2.92
C GLU A 369 -2.80 -5.73 -2.52
N PRO A 370 -3.09 -5.95 -1.22
CA PRO A 370 -4.29 -6.69 -0.79
C PRO A 370 -5.60 -6.05 -1.23
N MET A 371 -5.66 -4.74 -1.43
CA MET A 371 -6.84 -4.07 -1.96
C MET A 371 -7.18 -4.54 -3.37
N LEU A 372 -6.19 -4.76 -4.21
CA LEU A 372 -6.42 -5.20 -5.60
C LEU A 372 -6.94 -6.65 -5.63
N ASP A 373 -6.42 -7.52 -4.77
CA ASP A 373 -6.95 -8.88 -4.60
C ASP A 373 -8.44 -8.85 -4.22
N ILE A 374 -8.81 -8.00 -3.26
CA ILE A 374 -10.21 -7.83 -2.82
C ILE A 374 -11.08 -7.40 -4.00
N LEU A 375 -10.61 -6.45 -4.83
CA LEU A 375 -11.36 -5.98 -5.99
C LEU A 375 -11.47 -7.06 -7.08
N TYR A 376 -10.42 -7.87 -7.28
CA TYR A 376 -10.49 -9.03 -8.19
C TYR A 376 -11.42 -10.14 -7.67
N ILE A 377 -11.50 -10.35 -6.35
CA ILE A 377 -12.48 -11.28 -5.77
C ILE A 377 -13.90 -10.75 -5.99
N ARG A 378 -14.15 -9.44 -5.86
CA ARG A 378 -15.45 -8.84 -6.21
C ARG A 378 -15.83 -9.08 -7.67
N ARG A 379 -14.87 -9.04 -8.61
CA ARG A 379 -15.13 -9.37 -10.02
C ARG A 379 -15.63 -10.81 -10.18
N ASP A 380 -15.01 -11.79 -9.54
CA ASP A 380 -15.50 -13.18 -9.55
C ASP A 380 -16.92 -13.26 -8.98
N GLN A 381 -17.19 -12.59 -7.86
CA GLN A 381 -18.51 -12.62 -7.25
C GLN A 381 -19.58 -12.01 -8.15
N VAL A 382 -19.31 -10.90 -8.81
CA VAL A 382 -20.28 -10.19 -9.66
C VAL A 382 -20.42 -10.84 -11.03
N LEU A 383 -19.31 -11.12 -11.71
CA LEU A 383 -19.32 -11.56 -13.11
C LEU A 383 -19.53 -13.07 -13.28
N VAL A 384 -19.03 -13.88 -12.34
CA VAL A 384 -19.11 -15.35 -12.45
C VAL A 384 -20.22 -15.91 -11.57
N ARG A 385 -20.42 -15.37 -10.36
CA ARG A 385 -21.38 -15.91 -9.39
C ARG A 385 -22.67 -15.13 -9.26
N ALA A 386 -22.78 -13.94 -9.89
CA ALA A 386 -23.89 -13.01 -9.76
C ALA A 386 -24.28 -12.71 -8.30
N SER A 387 -23.29 -12.73 -7.39
CA SER A 387 -23.43 -12.53 -5.95
C SER A 387 -22.83 -11.19 -5.51
N PHE A 388 -23.68 -10.26 -5.10
CA PHE A 388 -23.30 -8.92 -4.63
C PHE A 388 -24.41 -8.31 -3.75
N PRO A 389 -24.12 -7.31 -2.91
CA PRO A 389 -25.13 -6.61 -2.12
C PRO A 389 -26.29 -6.10 -2.97
N ALA A 390 -27.51 -6.42 -2.56
CA ALA A 390 -28.73 -6.14 -3.35
C ALA A 390 -28.91 -4.65 -3.68
N GLU A 391 -28.44 -3.77 -2.80
CA GLU A 391 -28.51 -2.31 -2.95
C GLU A 391 -27.71 -1.81 -4.16
N LEU A 392 -26.65 -2.52 -4.56
CA LEU A 392 -25.82 -2.16 -5.73
C LEU A 392 -26.57 -2.35 -7.05
N LYS A 393 -27.64 -3.17 -7.07
CA LYS A 393 -28.45 -3.42 -8.27
C LYS A 393 -29.03 -2.14 -8.85
N GLY A 394 -29.51 -1.23 -7.98
CA GLY A 394 -30.02 0.07 -8.41
C GLY A 394 -28.96 0.92 -9.11
N ALA A 395 -27.76 1.00 -8.51
CA ALA A 395 -26.65 1.76 -9.09
C ALA A 395 -26.19 1.17 -10.43
N PHE A 396 -26.09 -0.16 -10.57
CA PHE A 396 -25.74 -0.82 -11.83
C PHE A 396 -26.79 -0.54 -12.92
N ASN A 397 -28.07 -0.75 -12.62
CA ASN A 397 -29.15 -0.46 -13.57
C ASN A 397 -29.18 1.02 -14.02
N GLY A 398 -28.94 1.93 -13.08
CA GLY A 398 -28.88 3.37 -13.39
C GLY A 398 -27.71 3.71 -14.31
N MET A 399 -26.52 3.15 -14.06
CA MET A 399 -25.36 3.35 -14.91
C MET A 399 -25.58 2.78 -16.32
N GLU A 400 -26.16 1.59 -16.42
CA GLU A 400 -26.43 0.93 -17.70
C GLU A 400 -27.48 1.66 -18.54
N ARG A 401 -28.58 2.09 -17.92
CA ARG A 401 -29.76 2.63 -18.65
C ARG A 401 -29.79 4.15 -18.76
N GLN A 402 -29.29 4.86 -17.72
CA GLN A 402 -29.36 6.32 -17.63
C GLN A 402 -27.98 6.99 -17.62
N GLY A 403 -26.89 6.21 -17.71
CA GLY A 403 -25.53 6.74 -17.65
C GLY A 403 -25.17 7.37 -16.30
N ASN A 404 -25.91 7.05 -15.22
CA ASN A 404 -25.64 7.54 -13.87
C ASN A 404 -26.18 6.60 -12.78
N PRO A 405 -25.48 6.47 -11.62
CA PRO A 405 -25.87 5.55 -10.57
C PRO A 405 -27.12 5.99 -9.75
N TRP A 406 -27.64 7.20 -9.96
CA TRP A 406 -28.85 7.71 -9.29
C TRP A 406 -30.15 7.30 -9.99
N GLN A 407 -30.11 6.65 -11.16
CA GLN A 407 -31.26 6.28 -11.98
C GLN A 407 -32.08 7.50 -12.40
N ILE A 408 -31.46 8.65 -12.63
CA ILE A 408 -32.11 9.90 -13.02
C ILE A 408 -32.08 10.05 -14.55
N SER A 409 -33.24 10.30 -15.18
CA SER A 409 -33.35 10.47 -16.62
C SER A 409 -33.52 11.95 -17.06
N GLU A 410 -33.42 12.89 -16.12
CA GLU A 410 -33.45 14.32 -16.42
C GLU A 410 -32.16 14.78 -17.12
N SER A 411 -32.24 15.93 -17.82
CA SER A 411 -31.05 16.53 -18.45
C SER A 411 -29.95 16.78 -17.44
N ARG A 412 -28.72 16.38 -17.81
CA ARG A 412 -27.50 16.62 -17.02
C ARG A 412 -27.16 18.11 -16.89
N LEU A 413 -27.81 19.00 -17.66
CA LEU A 413 -27.65 20.45 -17.60
C LEU A 413 -28.55 21.14 -16.57
N LYS A 414 -29.47 20.43 -15.91
CA LYS A 414 -30.39 21.02 -14.93
C LYS A 414 -29.67 21.78 -13.80
N TRP A 415 -28.53 21.35 -13.39
CA TRP A 415 -27.71 22.06 -12.40
C TRP A 415 -27.27 23.47 -12.87
N ALA A 416 -27.21 23.69 -14.17
CA ALA A 416 -26.73 24.92 -14.79
C ALA A 416 -27.85 25.94 -15.07
N GLU A 417 -29.10 25.62 -14.76
CA GLU A 417 -30.23 26.54 -14.95
C GLU A 417 -29.99 27.92 -14.35
N GLY A 418 -30.19 28.97 -15.13
CA GLY A 418 -29.91 30.36 -14.76
C GLY A 418 -28.42 30.75 -14.79
N LEU A 419 -27.57 29.82 -15.24
CA LEU A 419 -26.15 30.06 -15.46
C LEU A 419 -25.80 29.86 -16.93
N ASP A 420 -25.77 30.68 -17.80
CA ASP A 420 -25.41 30.52 -19.23
C ASP A 420 -24.11 29.70 -19.46
N VAL A 421 -24.13 28.40 -19.15
CA VAL A 421 -22.97 27.50 -19.23
C VAL A 421 -22.78 27.01 -20.66
N PRO A 422 -21.64 27.28 -21.32
CA PRO A 422 -21.42 26.86 -22.69
C PRO A 422 -21.26 25.35 -22.80
N THR A 423 -21.92 24.74 -23.77
CA THR A 423 -21.74 23.34 -24.17
C THR A 423 -20.68 23.25 -25.29
N VAL A 424 -20.17 22.04 -25.55
CA VAL A 424 -19.24 21.80 -26.66
C VAL A 424 -19.85 22.12 -28.04
N GLN A 425 -21.19 22.12 -28.17
CA GLN A 425 -21.90 22.53 -29.38
C GLN A 425 -21.94 24.04 -29.52
N SER A 426 -22.19 24.78 -28.42
CA SER A 426 -22.28 26.24 -28.44
C SER A 426 -20.94 26.94 -28.40
N ASN A 427 -19.90 26.27 -27.92
CA ASN A 427 -18.51 26.75 -27.83
C ASN A 427 -17.53 25.67 -28.26
N PRO A 428 -17.35 25.36 -29.54
CA PRO A 428 -16.48 24.31 -30.03
C PRO A 428 -14.98 24.64 -29.85
N ASP A 429 -14.62 25.92 -29.72
CA ASP A 429 -13.25 26.41 -29.60
C ASP A 429 -12.80 26.55 -28.14
N PHE A 430 -13.39 25.78 -27.22
CA PHE A 430 -13.03 25.81 -25.80
C PHE A 430 -11.58 25.44 -25.54
N GLU A 431 -10.98 26.07 -24.50
CA GLU A 431 -9.63 25.76 -24.00
C GLU A 431 -9.65 24.56 -23.06
N ILE A 432 -10.68 24.49 -22.19
CA ILE A 432 -10.82 23.48 -21.13
C ILE A 432 -12.19 22.82 -21.20
N LEU A 433 -12.21 21.49 -21.21
CA LEU A 433 -13.44 20.74 -21.02
C LEU A 433 -13.71 20.58 -19.52
N TYR A 434 -14.82 21.11 -19.02
CA TYR A 434 -15.25 20.82 -17.66
C TYR A 434 -16.10 19.55 -17.65
N TRP A 435 -15.51 18.44 -17.17
CA TRP A 435 -16.20 17.21 -16.88
C TRP A 435 -16.94 17.35 -15.54
N VAL A 436 -18.25 17.53 -15.60
CA VAL A 436 -19.09 17.84 -14.42
C VAL A 436 -19.18 16.64 -13.48
N GLY A 437 -19.35 15.46 -14.04
CA GLY A 437 -19.55 14.22 -13.30
C GLY A 437 -20.98 14.05 -12.81
N CYS A 438 -21.41 12.80 -12.65
CA CYS A 438 -22.78 12.48 -12.30
C CYS A 438 -23.21 13.04 -10.92
N ALA A 439 -22.35 13.09 -9.92
CA ALA A 439 -22.67 13.68 -8.63
C ALA A 439 -23.02 15.16 -8.75
N ALA A 440 -22.21 15.95 -9.44
CA ALA A 440 -22.45 17.37 -9.63
C ALA A 440 -23.60 17.67 -10.60
N SER A 441 -23.98 16.71 -11.46
CA SER A 441 -25.17 16.84 -12.30
C SER A 441 -26.48 16.61 -11.53
N PHE A 442 -26.51 15.67 -10.57
CA PHE A 442 -27.75 15.17 -10.00
C PHE A 442 -27.92 15.35 -8.49
N GLU A 443 -26.84 15.44 -7.72
CA GLU A 443 -26.91 15.58 -6.26
C GLU A 443 -26.96 17.07 -5.89
N PRO A 444 -28.01 17.55 -5.18
CA PRO A 444 -28.26 19.00 -4.97
C PRO A 444 -27.09 19.74 -4.29
N ARG A 445 -26.39 19.09 -3.35
CA ARG A 445 -25.25 19.71 -2.65
C ARG A 445 -24.03 19.82 -3.56
N ALA A 446 -23.79 18.82 -4.41
CA ALA A 446 -22.70 18.83 -5.38
C ALA A 446 -22.97 19.79 -6.57
N GLN A 447 -24.23 19.99 -6.94
CA GLN A 447 -24.62 21.02 -7.93
C GLN A 447 -24.15 22.42 -7.49
N GLN A 448 -24.23 22.76 -6.20
CA GLN A 448 -23.74 24.05 -5.67
C GLN A 448 -22.22 24.21 -5.88
N VAL A 449 -21.46 23.12 -5.74
CA VAL A 449 -20.01 23.11 -6.01
C VAL A 449 -19.74 23.39 -7.50
N ALA A 450 -20.47 22.72 -8.41
CA ALA A 450 -20.34 22.96 -9.84
C ALA A 450 -20.64 24.42 -10.21
N ARG A 451 -21.71 24.98 -9.65
CA ARG A 451 -22.10 26.39 -9.84
C ARG A 451 -21.03 27.35 -9.32
N ALA A 452 -20.45 27.06 -8.15
CA ALA A 452 -19.36 27.86 -7.58
C ALA A 452 -18.11 27.79 -8.48
N PHE A 453 -17.78 26.61 -8.98
CA PHE A 453 -16.61 26.44 -9.86
C PHE A 453 -16.79 27.15 -11.20
N VAL A 454 -17.98 27.12 -11.82
CA VAL A 454 -18.28 27.89 -13.04
C VAL A 454 -18.13 29.39 -12.80
N ARG A 455 -18.52 29.92 -11.63
CA ARG A 455 -18.30 31.35 -11.30
C ARG A 455 -16.80 31.65 -11.25
N ILE A 456 -15.99 30.78 -10.68
CA ILE A 456 -14.51 30.92 -10.65
C ILE A 456 -13.96 30.94 -12.07
N LEU A 457 -14.35 29.98 -12.94
CA LEU A 457 -13.92 29.93 -14.34
C LEU A 457 -14.21 31.23 -15.09
N ARG A 458 -15.42 31.78 -14.92
CA ARG A 458 -15.83 33.04 -15.53
C ARG A 458 -15.04 34.24 -15.01
N MET A 459 -14.88 34.34 -13.69
CA MET A 459 -14.10 35.43 -13.08
C MET A 459 -12.65 35.41 -13.56
N ALA A 460 -12.10 34.23 -13.79
CA ALA A 460 -10.76 34.05 -14.34
C ALA A 460 -10.68 34.21 -15.86
N GLY A 461 -11.79 34.46 -16.54
CA GLY A 461 -11.83 34.54 -18.02
C GLY A 461 -11.40 33.26 -18.72
N VAL A 462 -11.69 32.08 -18.13
CA VAL A 462 -11.38 30.78 -18.74
C VAL A 462 -12.37 30.47 -19.83
N ASN A 463 -11.90 30.16 -21.04
CA ASN A 463 -12.71 29.65 -22.12
C ASN A 463 -12.96 28.15 -21.92
N PHE A 464 -14.16 27.77 -21.45
CA PHE A 464 -14.52 26.40 -21.13
C PHE A 464 -15.82 25.97 -21.80
N ALA A 465 -16.04 24.66 -21.88
CA ALA A 465 -17.31 24.06 -22.26
C ALA A 465 -17.60 22.81 -21.43
N VAL A 466 -18.86 22.39 -21.39
CA VAL A 466 -19.31 21.12 -20.79
C VAL A 466 -19.90 20.22 -21.88
N LEU A 467 -19.89 18.89 -21.66
CA LEU A 467 -20.49 17.93 -22.59
C LEU A 467 -22.04 17.97 -22.56
N GLY A 468 -22.60 18.42 -21.44
CA GLY A 468 -24.06 18.37 -21.24
C GLY A 468 -24.57 16.94 -21.24
N ASP A 469 -25.64 16.67 -21.97
CA ASP A 469 -26.27 15.34 -22.02
C ASP A 469 -25.42 14.27 -22.77
N GLN A 470 -24.33 14.67 -23.42
CA GLN A 470 -23.35 13.73 -23.98
C GLN A 470 -22.40 13.15 -22.92
N GLU A 471 -22.40 13.70 -21.70
CA GLU A 471 -21.58 13.19 -20.61
C GLU A 471 -22.24 11.98 -19.96
N SER A 472 -21.51 10.88 -19.75
CA SER A 472 -21.96 9.74 -18.96
C SER A 472 -21.10 9.56 -17.71
N CYS A 473 -21.54 8.71 -16.77
CA CYS A 473 -20.72 8.36 -15.61
C CYS A 473 -19.42 7.70 -16.05
N THR A 474 -18.32 7.95 -15.33
CA THR A 474 -17.03 7.32 -15.62
C THR A 474 -16.96 5.84 -15.23
N GLY A 475 -18.00 5.28 -14.60
CA GLY A 475 -18.07 3.86 -14.26
C GLY A 475 -17.30 3.44 -13.00
N ASP A 476 -16.68 4.37 -12.23
CA ASP A 476 -15.86 4.02 -11.05
C ASP A 476 -16.59 3.08 -10.09
N THR A 477 -17.86 3.35 -9.79
CA THR A 477 -18.68 2.51 -8.90
C THR A 477 -18.80 1.08 -9.42
N ALA A 478 -19.07 0.88 -10.70
CA ALA A 478 -19.16 -0.44 -11.32
C ALA A 478 -17.82 -1.18 -11.18
N ARG A 479 -16.71 -0.53 -11.53
CA ARG A 479 -15.36 -1.10 -11.45
C ARG A 479 -14.99 -1.52 -10.05
N ARG A 480 -15.22 -0.65 -9.04
CA ARG A 480 -14.86 -0.94 -7.64
C ARG A 480 -15.80 -1.92 -6.96
N ALA A 481 -17.02 -2.07 -7.47
CA ALA A 481 -17.94 -3.11 -7.05
C ALA A 481 -17.68 -4.47 -7.73
N GLY A 482 -16.85 -4.52 -8.78
CA GLY A 482 -16.52 -5.75 -9.51
C GLY A 482 -17.31 -5.97 -10.79
N ASN A 483 -18.24 -5.06 -11.18
CA ASN A 483 -18.92 -5.12 -12.46
C ASN A 483 -18.04 -4.52 -13.55
N GLU A 484 -16.98 -5.25 -13.90
CA GLU A 484 -15.98 -4.79 -14.88
C GLU A 484 -16.54 -4.73 -16.30
N PHE A 485 -17.53 -5.57 -16.64
CA PHE A 485 -18.19 -5.53 -17.94
C PHE A 485 -18.90 -4.19 -18.17
N LEU A 486 -19.77 -3.80 -17.22
CA LEU A 486 -20.44 -2.51 -17.27
C LEU A 486 -19.45 -1.33 -17.30
N TYR A 487 -18.36 -1.44 -16.51
CA TYR A 487 -17.31 -0.43 -16.53
C TYR A 487 -16.64 -0.30 -17.90
N ALA A 488 -16.29 -1.42 -18.52
CA ALA A 488 -15.62 -1.44 -19.82
C ALA A 488 -16.49 -0.80 -20.92
N GLU A 489 -17.79 -1.13 -20.95
CA GLU A 489 -18.72 -0.53 -21.90
C GLU A 489 -18.87 0.98 -21.72
N MET A 490 -19.03 1.45 -20.47
CA MET A 490 -19.07 2.88 -20.17
C MET A 490 -17.77 3.60 -20.51
N ALA A 491 -16.63 2.98 -20.22
CA ALA A 491 -15.32 3.54 -20.52
C ALA A 491 -15.07 3.66 -22.02
N LYS A 492 -15.42 2.61 -22.82
CA LYS A 492 -15.31 2.62 -24.29
C LYS A 492 -16.15 3.76 -24.88
N ALA A 493 -17.42 3.90 -24.46
CA ALA A 493 -18.34 4.96 -24.93
C ALA A 493 -17.81 6.37 -24.59
N ASN A 494 -17.34 6.58 -23.36
CA ASN A 494 -16.75 7.87 -22.97
C ASN A 494 -15.45 8.16 -23.73
N VAL A 495 -14.60 7.15 -23.97
CA VAL A 495 -13.37 7.29 -24.75
C VAL A 495 -13.67 7.65 -26.20
N GLU A 496 -14.67 7.03 -26.82
CA GLU A 496 -15.12 7.37 -28.18
C GLU A 496 -15.54 8.85 -28.25
N THR A 497 -16.39 9.30 -27.34
CA THR A 497 -16.85 10.71 -27.26
C THR A 497 -15.68 11.67 -27.09
N LEU A 498 -14.77 11.39 -26.16
CA LEU A 498 -13.62 12.26 -25.88
C LEU A 498 -12.58 12.24 -26.99
N ASN A 499 -12.36 11.11 -27.65
CA ASN A 499 -11.44 11.01 -28.81
C ASN A 499 -11.97 11.73 -30.04
N ALA A 500 -13.29 11.77 -30.25
CA ALA A 500 -13.91 12.58 -31.30
C ALA A 500 -13.73 14.09 -31.01
N LEU A 501 -13.90 14.51 -29.75
CA LEU A 501 -13.82 15.89 -29.31
C LEU A 501 -12.38 16.42 -29.19
N LYS A 502 -11.43 15.56 -28.85
CA LYS A 502 -9.99 15.87 -28.66
C LYS A 502 -9.72 17.03 -27.70
N PRO A 503 -10.22 17.02 -26.47
CA PRO A 503 -10.04 18.11 -25.54
C PRO A 503 -8.55 18.29 -25.21
N LYS A 504 -8.03 19.52 -25.24
CA LYS A 504 -6.65 19.83 -24.86
C LYS A 504 -6.38 19.54 -23.39
N ARG A 505 -7.40 19.79 -22.56
CA ARG A 505 -7.33 19.64 -21.11
C ARG A 505 -8.74 19.39 -20.55
N ILE A 506 -8.84 18.52 -19.58
CA ILE A 506 -10.07 18.22 -18.86
C ILE A 506 -9.90 18.65 -17.40
N VAL A 507 -10.89 19.33 -16.82
CA VAL A 507 -10.95 19.63 -15.39
C VAL A 507 -12.20 18.99 -14.78
N THR A 508 -12.09 18.49 -13.56
CA THR A 508 -13.23 17.92 -12.83
C THR A 508 -13.18 18.26 -11.34
N THR A 509 -14.35 18.34 -10.70
CA THR A 509 -14.48 18.51 -9.25
C THR A 509 -14.53 17.18 -8.49
N CYS A 510 -14.53 16.07 -9.22
CA CYS A 510 -14.62 14.72 -8.63
C CYS A 510 -13.30 13.95 -8.80
N PRO A 511 -12.62 13.60 -7.70
CA PRO A 511 -11.39 12.79 -7.75
C PRO A 511 -11.57 11.39 -8.35
N HIS A 512 -12.77 10.82 -8.31
CA HIS A 512 -13.07 9.54 -8.95
C HIS A 512 -13.09 9.69 -10.47
N CYS A 513 -13.70 10.78 -11.00
CA CYS A 513 -13.64 11.10 -12.42
C CYS A 513 -12.21 11.42 -12.87
N LEU A 514 -11.46 12.23 -12.08
CA LEU A 514 -10.03 12.49 -12.31
C LEU A 514 -9.25 11.19 -12.50
N HIS A 515 -9.47 10.22 -11.61
CA HIS A 515 -8.76 8.95 -11.61
C HIS A 515 -9.08 8.11 -12.86
N ASN A 516 -10.35 7.91 -13.16
CA ASN A 516 -10.77 7.09 -14.29
C ASN A 516 -10.32 7.70 -15.62
N LEU A 517 -10.64 8.97 -15.86
CA LEU A 517 -10.28 9.67 -17.09
C LEU A 517 -8.77 9.79 -17.29
N GLY A 518 -8.04 10.08 -16.22
CA GLY A 518 -6.61 10.37 -16.31
C GLY A 518 -5.67 9.17 -16.10
N LYS A 519 -6.17 8.06 -15.48
CA LYS A 519 -5.32 6.94 -15.07
C LYS A 519 -5.78 5.58 -15.55
N GLU A 520 -7.07 5.37 -15.80
CA GLU A 520 -7.59 4.07 -16.17
C GLU A 520 -8.08 3.98 -17.63
N TYR A 521 -8.56 5.09 -18.21
CA TYR A 521 -9.09 5.11 -19.57
C TYR A 521 -8.02 4.87 -20.65
N HIS A 522 -6.71 4.98 -20.33
CA HIS A 522 -5.66 4.58 -21.27
C HIS A 522 -5.75 3.09 -21.67
N GLN A 523 -6.33 2.25 -20.82
CA GLN A 523 -6.59 0.83 -21.10
C GLN A 523 -7.59 0.62 -22.24
N PHE A 524 -8.38 1.65 -22.56
CA PHE A 524 -9.38 1.68 -23.62
C PHE A 524 -9.05 2.67 -24.75
N GLY A 525 -7.78 3.12 -24.83
CA GLY A 525 -7.33 4.03 -25.87
C GLY A 525 -7.52 5.53 -25.58
N GLY A 526 -7.94 5.89 -24.37
CA GLY A 526 -8.11 7.26 -23.92
C GLY A 526 -6.88 7.82 -23.21
N ASN A 527 -6.21 8.83 -23.77
CA ASN A 527 -5.05 9.47 -23.17
C ASN A 527 -5.31 10.97 -23.00
N TYR A 528 -5.75 11.38 -21.81
CA TYR A 528 -6.19 12.75 -21.56
C TYR A 528 -5.35 13.41 -20.46
N ARG A 529 -5.09 14.72 -20.61
CA ARG A 529 -4.56 15.55 -19.55
C ARG A 529 -5.73 16.00 -18.66
N VAL A 530 -5.93 15.30 -17.56
CA VAL A 530 -7.00 15.58 -16.60
C VAL A 530 -6.41 16.17 -15.33
N ILE A 531 -7.04 17.22 -14.79
CA ILE A 531 -6.65 17.87 -13.55
C ILE A 531 -7.86 18.03 -12.63
N HIS A 532 -7.58 18.14 -11.36
CA HIS A 532 -8.59 18.49 -10.37
C HIS A 532 -8.87 20.00 -10.35
N HIS A 533 -10.07 20.39 -10.00
CA HIS A 533 -10.44 21.82 -9.96
C HIS A 533 -9.54 22.64 -9.02
N THR A 534 -9.02 22.04 -7.94
CA THR A 534 -8.11 22.72 -7.02
C THR A 534 -6.75 23.01 -7.64
N GLU A 535 -6.27 22.17 -8.56
CA GLU A 535 -5.04 22.41 -9.32
C GLU A 535 -5.25 23.58 -10.30
N LEU A 536 -6.40 23.60 -11.00
CA LEU A 536 -6.70 24.72 -11.90
C LEU A 536 -6.85 26.04 -11.12
N ILE A 537 -7.51 26.03 -9.96
CA ILE A 537 -7.63 27.23 -9.13
C ILE A 537 -6.26 27.74 -8.69
N GLU A 538 -5.37 26.85 -8.22
CA GLU A 538 -3.98 27.22 -7.87
C GLU A 538 -3.25 27.82 -9.06
N GLU A 539 -3.34 27.21 -10.25
CA GLU A 539 -2.73 27.73 -11.49
C GLU A 539 -3.26 29.12 -11.85
N LEU A 540 -4.58 29.35 -11.73
CA LEU A 540 -5.21 30.62 -12.05
C LEU A 540 -4.79 31.74 -11.07
N ILE A 541 -4.63 31.42 -9.79
CA ILE A 541 -4.11 32.34 -8.78
C ILE A 541 -2.64 32.67 -9.07
N ALA A 542 -1.82 31.67 -9.33
CA ALA A 542 -0.41 31.84 -9.65
C ALA A 542 -0.18 32.66 -10.94
N ALA A 543 -1.10 32.53 -11.91
CA ALA A 543 -1.09 33.30 -13.15
C ALA A 543 -1.68 34.72 -13.01
N GLY A 544 -2.14 35.13 -11.81
CA GLY A 544 -2.78 36.44 -11.58
C GLY A 544 -4.17 36.59 -12.24
N ARG A 545 -4.77 35.49 -12.74
CA ARG A 545 -6.12 35.49 -13.33
C ARG A 545 -7.23 35.45 -12.27
N LEU A 546 -6.89 35.05 -11.07
CA LEU A 546 -7.74 35.20 -9.88
C LEU A 546 -6.94 36.01 -8.84
N PRO A 547 -7.58 36.98 -8.16
CA PRO A 547 -6.88 37.73 -7.13
C PRO A 547 -6.52 36.81 -5.96
N ALA A 548 -5.27 36.94 -5.50
CA ALA A 548 -4.91 36.39 -4.20
C ALA A 548 -5.74 37.15 -3.14
N SER A 549 -6.26 36.44 -2.14
CA SER A 549 -7.06 37.06 -1.09
C SER A 549 -6.23 38.14 -0.40
N ALA A 550 -6.67 39.39 -0.49
CA ALA A 550 -6.16 40.45 0.39
C ALA A 550 -6.33 39.97 1.85
N HIS A 551 -5.38 40.29 2.72
CA HIS A 551 -5.36 39.83 4.11
C HIS A 551 -6.65 40.24 4.83
N PRO A 552 -7.62 39.32 5.06
CA PRO A 552 -8.81 39.67 5.81
C PRO A 552 -8.44 39.98 7.25
N ALA A 553 -9.20 40.88 7.90
CA ALA A 553 -9.04 41.20 9.29
C ALA A 553 -9.12 39.97 10.23
N ARG A 554 -9.87 38.92 9.79
CA ARG A 554 -9.95 37.61 10.44
C ARG A 554 -9.83 36.51 9.40
N ARG A 555 -8.90 35.56 9.63
CA ARG A 555 -8.77 34.31 8.85
C ARG A 555 -9.47 33.21 9.62
N PRO A 556 -10.55 32.59 9.07
CA PRO A 556 -11.19 31.47 9.73
C PRO A 556 -10.26 30.28 9.79
N ASN A 557 -10.32 29.51 10.87
CA ASN A 557 -9.63 28.24 10.99
C ASN A 557 -10.36 27.20 10.17
N VAL A 558 -9.69 26.62 9.19
CA VAL A 558 -10.23 25.61 8.27
C VAL A 558 -9.38 24.35 8.34
N THR A 559 -10.00 23.19 8.43
CA THR A 559 -9.30 21.92 8.24
C THR A 559 -9.66 21.34 6.88
N PHE A 560 -8.72 20.65 6.23
CA PHE A 560 -8.94 20.04 4.92
C PHE A 560 -8.94 18.51 5.00
N HIS A 561 -9.97 17.89 4.45
CA HIS A 561 -9.98 16.46 4.24
C HIS A 561 -9.35 16.12 2.89
N ASP A 562 -8.23 15.41 2.90
CA ASP A 562 -7.62 14.86 1.68
C ASP A 562 -8.44 13.65 1.19
N PRO A 563 -9.17 13.76 0.07
CA PRO A 563 -9.83 12.60 -0.52
C PRO A 563 -8.80 11.56 -0.95
N CYS A 564 -9.04 10.30 -0.65
CA CYS A 564 -8.04 9.24 -0.92
C CYS A 564 -7.72 9.11 -2.42
N TYR A 565 -8.70 9.30 -3.29
CA TYR A 565 -8.49 9.33 -4.75
C TYR A 565 -7.71 10.57 -5.22
N LEU A 566 -7.83 11.71 -4.54
CA LEU A 566 -7.05 12.90 -4.87
C LEU A 566 -5.59 12.78 -4.36
N GLY A 567 -5.42 12.66 -3.05
CA GLY A 567 -4.11 12.73 -2.42
C GLY A 567 -3.29 11.44 -2.56
N ARG A 568 -3.89 10.27 -2.22
CA ARG A 568 -3.14 9.01 -2.20
C ARG A 568 -2.97 8.39 -3.58
N GLN A 569 -4.03 8.34 -4.39
CA GLN A 569 -3.97 7.68 -5.69
C GLN A 569 -3.46 8.58 -6.82
N ASN A 570 -3.79 9.87 -6.79
CA ASN A 570 -3.36 10.82 -7.83
C ASN A 570 -2.23 11.77 -7.41
N GLY A 571 -1.85 11.80 -6.12
CA GLY A 571 -0.70 12.58 -5.64
C GLY A 571 -0.97 14.08 -5.47
N VAL A 572 -2.20 14.54 -5.64
CA VAL A 572 -2.60 15.96 -5.52
C VAL A 572 -2.84 16.27 -4.05
N ILE A 573 -1.83 16.84 -3.38
CA ILE A 573 -1.85 17.13 -1.94
C ILE A 573 -1.72 18.63 -1.68
N GLU A 574 -0.77 19.30 -2.34
CA GLU A 574 -0.47 20.71 -2.06
C GLU A 574 -1.43 21.68 -2.75
N ALA A 575 -1.90 21.39 -3.96
CA ALA A 575 -2.77 22.28 -4.71
C ALA A 575 -4.04 22.70 -3.94
N PRO A 576 -4.80 21.80 -3.27
CA PRO A 576 -5.92 22.21 -2.43
C PRO A 576 -5.52 23.14 -1.28
N ARG A 577 -4.34 22.91 -0.68
CA ARG A 577 -3.80 23.71 0.42
C ARG A 577 -3.41 25.12 -0.05
N GLN A 578 -2.74 25.23 -1.18
CA GLN A 578 -2.37 26.51 -1.77
C GLN A 578 -3.60 27.31 -2.21
N ALA A 579 -4.56 26.66 -2.86
CA ALA A 579 -5.83 27.28 -3.24
C ALA A 579 -6.57 27.85 -2.01
N LEU A 580 -6.64 27.09 -0.91
CA LEU A 580 -7.26 27.55 0.35
C LEU A 580 -6.48 28.71 1.00
N ARG A 581 -5.17 28.63 1.10
CA ARG A 581 -4.34 29.67 1.72
C ARG A 581 -4.33 30.97 0.92
N GLN A 582 -4.13 30.88 -0.39
CA GLN A 582 -3.96 32.04 -1.28
C GLN A 582 -5.29 32.60 -1.77
N GLY A 583 -6.20 31.74 -2.23
CA GLY A 583 -7.51 32.15 -2.76
C GLY A 583 -8.58 32.28 -1.68
N GLY A 584 -8.61 31.35 -0.74
CA GLY A 584 -9.58 31.33 0.36
C GLY A 584 -9.23 32.27 1.52
N GLY A 585 -7.98 32.69 1.67
CA GLY A 585 -7.53 33.55 2.77
C GLY A 585 -7.75 32.95 4.17
N VAL A 586 -7.60 31.63 4.30
CA VAL A 586 -7.89 30.89 5.53
C VAL A 586 -6.62 30.55 6.33
N ASN A 587 -6.78 30.25 7.61
CA ASN A 587 -5.76 29.60 8.42
C ASN A 587 -6.01 28.10 8.39
N LEU A 588 -5.12 27.35 7.72
CA LEU A 588 -5.26 25.91 7.56
C LEU A 588 -4.70 25.16 8.77
N VAL A 589 -5.56 24.38 9.43
CA VAL A 589 -5.22 23.51 10.56
C VAL A 589 -5.33 22.05 10.10
N GLU A 590 -4.22 21.32 10.12
CA GLU A 590 -4.19 19.94 9.62
C GLU A 590 -4.79 18.94 10.64
N MET A 591 -5.51 17.95 10.14
CA MET A 591 -5.90 16.78 10.94
C MET A 591 -4.68 15.94 11.29
N ALA A 592 -4.76 15.10 12.32
CA ALA A 592 -3.67 14.22 12.72
C ALA A 592 -3.25 13.28 11.58
N ARG A 593 -4.22 12.76 10.81
CA ARG A 593 -3.98 11.96 9.59
C ARG A 593 -4.36 12.80 8.37
N HIS A 594 -3.38 13.34 7.67
CA HIS A 594 -3.56 14.22 6.51
C HIS A 594 -2.68 13.83 5.33
N GLY A 595 -2.85 14.49 4.20
CA GLY A 595 -2.11 14.24 2.98
C GLY A 595 -2.24 12.79 2.53
N ARG A 596 -1.12 12.15 2.21
CA ARG A 596 -1.08 10.75 1.77
C ARG A 596 -1.55 9.76 2.85
N GLN A 597 -1.43 10.11 4.12
CA GLN A 597 -1.85 9.28 5.25
C GLN A 597 -3.31 9.55 5.71
N SER A 598 -4.05 10.38 5.00
CA SER A 598 -5.43 10.72 5.31
C SER A 598 -6.30 9.47 5.54
N PHE A 599 -7.16 9.52 6.56
CA PHE A 599 -8.18 8.49 6.78
C PHE A 599 -9.34 8.67 5.79
N CYS A 600 -9.93 7.56 5.33
CA CYS A 600 -11.01 7.58 4.34
C CYS A 600 -12.29 8.21 4.88
N CYS A 601 -13.07 8.84 4.00
CA CYS A 601 -14.43 9.31 4.32
C CYS A 601 -15.48 8.18 4.33
N GLY A 602 -15.15 7.01 3.78
CA GLY A 602 -16.05 5.86 3.74
C GLY A 602 -16.80 5.64 2.42
N ALA A 603 -16.81 6.57 1.47
CA ALA A 603 -17.64 6.48 0.27
C ALA A 603 -17.14 5.52 -0.82
N GLY A 604 -15.79 5.37 -0.93
CA GLY A 604 -15.16 4.62 -2.01
C GLY A 604 -15.49 3.12 -1.99
N GLY A 605 -15.10 2.38 -3.05
CA GLY A 605 -15.35 0.95 -3.12
C GLY A 605 -16.83 0.57 -3.21
N ALA A 606 -17.64 1.44 -3.81
CA ALA A 606 -19.10 1.32 -3.90
C ALA A 606 -19.85 1.41 -2.56
N GLN A 607 -19.18 1.77 -1.45
CA GLN A 607 -19.81 1.89 -0.13
C GLN A 607 -20.92 2.96 -0.08
N PHE A 608 -20.84 3.95 -0.94
CA PHE A 608 -21.85 5.01 -1.01
C PHE A 608 -23.25 4.50 -1.39
N TRP A 609 -23.35 3.36 -2.05
CA TRP A 609 -24.56 2.81 -2.64
C TRP A 609 -25.19 1.67 -1.84
N LYS A 610 -24.62 1.36 -0.69
CA LYS A 610 -25.11 0.30 0.20
C LYS A 610 -24.94 0.66 1.66
N GLU A 611 -25.56 -0.10 2.55
CA GLU A 611 -25.30 0.03 3.97
C GLU A 611 -23.88 -0.41 4.31
N GLU A 612 -23.26 0.30 5.26
CA GLU A 612 -21.92 -0.01 5.76
C GLU A 612 -21.97 -1.25 6.66
N GLU A 613 -21.04 -2.17 6.46
CA GLU A 613 -20.96 -3.40 7.29
C GLU A 613 -20.82 -3.10 8.77
N HIS A 614 -21.33 -4.03 9.58
CA HIS A 614 -21.31 -3.91 11.03
C HIS A 614 -19.89 -3.73 11.59
N GLY A 615 -19.76 -2.83 12.53
CA GLY A 615 -18.52 -2.50 13.22
C GLY A 615 -18.80 -1.75 14.51
N THR A 616 -17.75 -1.25 15.16
CA THR A 616 -17.89 -0.45 16.40
C THR A 616 -18.18 1.02 16.13
N ALA A 617 -17.90 1.50 14.89
CA ALA A 617 -18.17 2.87 14.46
C ALA A 617 -18.34 2.90 12.93
N ARG A 618 -18.97 3.98 12.43
CA ARG A 618 -18.98 4.28 10.99
C ARG A 618 -17.69 4.99 10.57
N VAL A 619 -17.24 4.71 9.36
CA VAL A 619 -15.99 5.28 8.82
C VAL A 619 -16.09 6.81 8.72
N ASN A 620 -17.19 7.34 8.18
CA ASN A 620 -17.41 8.78 8.05
C ASN A 620 -17.45 9.49 9.41
N VAL A 621 -18.12 8.90 10.40
CA VAL A 621 -18.19 9.44 11.77
C VAL A 621 -16.80 9.52 12.40
N THR A 622 -16.01 8.44 12.30
CA THR A 622 -14.64 8.41 12.81
C THR A 622 -13.77 9.50 12.19
N ARG A 623 -13.89 9.69 10.86
CA ARG A 623 -13.12 10.75 10.18
C ARG A 623 -13.61 12.15 10.52
N TYR A 624 -14.92 12.35 10.68
CA TYR A 624 -15.48 13.63 11.08
C TYR A 624 -15.07 14.02 12.51
N GLN A 625 -14.97 13.06 13.41
CA GLN A 625 -14.44 13.29 14.77
C GLN A 625 -13.00 13.78 14.73
N GLU A 626 -12.15 13.29 13.82
CA GLU A 626 -10.80 13.85 13.63
C GLU A 626 -10.82 15.30 13.14
N ALA A 627 -11.78 15.66 12.29
CA ALA A 627 -11.95 17.04 11.87
C ALA A 627 -12.38 17.93 13.03
N LEU A 628 -13.34 17.49 13.85
CA LEU A 628 -13.76 18.21 15.06
C LEU A 628 -12.62 18.41 16.06
N ALA A 629 -11.75 17.42 16.21
CA ALA A 629 -10.61 17.47 17.11
C ALA A 629 -9.57 18.56 16.75
N THR A 630 -9.60 19.10 15.52
CA THR A 630 -8.75 20.23 15.11
C THR A 630 -9.18 21.57 15.70
N GLY A 631 -10.41 21.69 16.19
CA GLY A 631 -11.01 22.96 16.62
C GLY A 631 -11.31 23.94 15.47
N ALA A 632 -11.25 23.48 14.21
CA ALA A 632 -11.54 24.33 13.06
C ALA A 632 -13.04 24.66 12.97
N GLU A 633 -13.35 25.85 12.45
CA GLU A 633 -14.73 26.32 12.23
C GLU A 633 -15.38 25.66 11.02
N LEU A 634 -14.55 25.23 10.04
CA LEU A 634 -14.99 24.73 8.76
C LEU A 634 -14.14 23.52 8.32
N LEU A 635 -14.80 22.50 7.78
CA LEU A 635 -14.19 21.38 7.08
C LEU A 635 -14.25 21.61 5.56
N ALA A 636 -13.10 21.87 4.96
CA ALA A 636 -12.96 21.96 3.51
C ALA A 636 -12.81 20.56 2.90
N VAL A 637 -13.46 20.33 1.76
CA VAL A 637 -13.38 19.10 0.99
C VAL A 637 -13.11 19.42 -0.50
N GLY A 638 -12.70 18.42 -1.27
CA GLY A 638 -12.54 18.50 -2.73
C GLY A 638 -13.07 17.23 -3.38
N CYS A 639 -14.25 16.77 -2.96
CA CYS A 639 -14.89 15.56 -3.51
C CYS A 639 -16.38 15.56 -3.15
N PRO A 640 -17.28 15.39 -4.13
CA PRO A 640 -18.73 15.40 -3.87
C PRO A 640 -19.18 14.24 -2.95
N PHE A 641 -18.57 13.08 -3.07
CA PHE A 641 -18.85 11.94 -2.19
C PHE A 641 -18.39 12.18 -0.76
N CYS A 642 -17.18 12.73 -0.57
CA CYS A 642 -16.70 13.11 0.77
C CYS A 642 -17.62 14.17 1.40
N MET A 643 -18.09 15.14 0.62
CA MET A 643 -19.05 16.16 1.05
C MET A 643 -20.29 15.52 1.66
N ARG A 644 -20.90 14.57 0.98
CA ARG A 644 -22.09 13.85 1.44
C ARG A 644 -21.81 13.04 2.70
N MET A 645 -20.73 12.25 2.72
CA MET A 645 -20.36 11.43 3.87
C MET A 645 -20.16 12.26 5.15
N PHE A 646 -19.56 13.44 5.03
CA PHE A 646 -19.41 14.34 6.20
C PHE A 646 -20.69 15.03 6.58
N SER A 647 -21.56 15.36 5.62
CA SER A 647 -22.89 15.90 5.92
C SER A 647 -23.73 14.90 6.73
N ASP A 648 -23.67 13.62 6.37
CA ASP A 648 -24.34 12.54 7.11
C ASP A 648 -23.72 12.33 8.50
N ALA A 649 -22.38 12.37 8.60
CA ALA A 649 -21.67 12.25 9.90
C ALA A 649 -21.99 13.44 10.83
N ARG A 650 -22.09 14.67 10.29
CA ARG A 650 -22.52 15.85 11.04
C ARG A 650 -23.95 15.71 11.56
N GLY A 651 -24.85 15.23 10.71
CA GLY A 651 -26.24 14.96 11.12
C GLY A 651 -26.32 13.93 12.23
N ALA A 652 -25.52 12.86 12.18
CA ALA A 652 -25.50 11.82 13.20
C ALA A 652 -24.90 12.29 14.55
N LEU A 653 -23.94 13.21 14.56
CA LEU A 653 -23.27 13.69 15.76
C LEU A 653 -23.85 15.02 16.31
N GLY A 654 -24.71 15.72 15.54
CA GLY A 654 -25.26 17.02 15.95
C GLY A 654 -24.23 18.16 15.97
N GLY A 655 -23.16 18.11 15.15
CA GLY A 655 -22.09 19.09 15.13
C GLY A 655 -22.42 20.38 14.35
N ASN A 656 -21.80 21.51 14.71
CA ASN A 656 -21.98 22.83 14.07
C ASN A 656 -20.90 23.16 13.02
N MET A 657 -19.86 22.34 12.84
CA MET A 657 -18.81 22.58 11.84
C MET A 657 -19.41 22.65 10.43
N GLN A 658 -19.12 23.74 9.72
CA GLN A 658 -19.54 23.88 8.34
C GLN A 658 -18.73 22.95 7.44
N ILE A 659 -19.38 22.41 6.40
CA ILE A 659 -18.72 21.57 5.39
C ILE A 659 -18.87 22.26 4.05
N ARG A 660 -17.74 22.62 3.41
CA ARG A 660 -17.70 23.36 2.14
C ARG A 660 -16.67 22.76 1.20
N ASP A 661 -16.95 22.82 -0.07
CA ASP A 661 -15.92 22.52 -1.08
C ASP A 661 -14.93 23.70 -1.21
N VAL A 662 -13.69 23.40 -1.63
CA VAL A 662 -12.66 24.41 -1.89
C VAL A 662 -13.17 25.47 -2.88
N ALA A 663 -13.90 25.05 -3.93
CA ALA A 663 -14.47 25.98 -4.91
C ALA A 663 -15.49 26.95 -4.30
N GLU A 664 -16.30 26.50 -3.34
CA GLU A 664 -17.28 27.36 -2.67
C GLU A 664 -16.62 28.43 -1.79
N ILE A 665 -15.61 28.00 -1.01
CA ILE A 665 -14.83 28.92 -0.13
C ILE A 665 -14.20 30.05 -0.95
N ILE A 666 -13.62 29.68 -2.10
CA ILE A 666 -12.95 30.65 -2.97
C ILE A 666 -13.96 31.54 -3.70
N ALA A 667 -15.05 30.97 -4.25
CA ALA A 667 -16.08 31.76 -4.95
C ALA A 667 -16.75 32.80 -4.03
N GLU A 668 -17.04 32.44 -2.78
CA GLU A 668 -17.61 33.37 -1.80
C GLU A 668 -16.64 34.52 -1.47
N ARG A 669 -15.33 34.21 -1.34
CA ARG A 669 -14.30 35.23 -1.11
C ARG A 669 -14.13 36.19 -2.28
N LEU A 670 -14.11 35.67 -3.48
CA LEU A 670 -14.00 36.48 -4.70
C LEU A 670 -15.19 37.42 -4.89
N GLN A 671 -16.41 36.97 -4.52
CA GLN A 671 -17.61 37.82 -4.54
C GLN A 671 -17.56 38.93 -3.49
N SER A 672 -17.09 38.63 -2.28
CA SER A 672 -16.96 39.60 -1.19
C SER A 672 -15.92 40.68 -1.52
N ALA A 673 -14.83 40.33 -2.18
CA ALA A 673 -13.81 41.30 -2.62
C ALA A 673 -14.37 42.26 -3.68
N LYS A 674 -15.12 41.73 -4.69
CA LYS A 674 -15.74 42.55 -5.74
C LYS A 674 -16.88 43.46 -5.22
N ALA A 675 -17.49 43.16 -4.08
CA ALA A 675 -18.51 44.00 -3.47
C ALA A 675 -17.92 45.09 -2.57
N ALA A 676 -16.64 45.00 -2.22
CA ALA A 676 -15.92 45.97 -1.40
C ALA A 676 -15.14 47.01 -2.22
N ASP A 677 -14.87 46.70 -3.50
CA ASP A 677 -14.36 47.65 -4.52
C ASP A 677 -15.54 48.41 -5.20
#